data_e50e7e90795ae6f6b3678239282c57d4
#
_entry.id   e50e7e90795ae6f6b3678239282c57d4
#
_cell.length_a   1.000
_cell.length_b   1.000
_cell.length_c   1.000
_cell.angle_alpha   90.00
_cell.angle_beta   90.00
_cell.angle_gamma   90.00
#
_symmetry.space_group_name_H-M   'P 1'
#
loop_
_entity.id
_entity.type
_entity.pdbx_description
1 polymer ?
#
loop_
_entity_poly.entity_id
_entity_poly.type
_entity_poly.pdbx_seq_one_letter_code
_entity_poly.pdbx_strand_id
1 'polypeptide(L)'
;VNETLPNGVAPWHQASYAAFLREHLPALLARRLPLNAYSVEQSGGRARIELDVDTTHLVVEAVPWPDAEGVFHLDGRELVVLPVADDRELDKATVRCVGEQLYEFVEPRVGEGPSGMVWTDELLASWLPIGRWILDFLEPSEGGGTVQPVDNLNWLARIEHLRRLRIEHVRAPGARPGEDERVELPGQMGRVCPIMKPEGPNFPIIHSIARGAVIRDGRIEAMDDSPDMLLSVTAAAIPFLNCDDANRALMGANMMRQWLPPAEPQAAFVLAGTEPDVPDLWCGRNLLTAFVSWGLDTFEDGLVISASCAECFGLSQPLEPGDKLSNRHGTKGVVSRILPDDEMPRLADGTPVDLVFSFIGLHTRMNFGQLKEAVLGRVAHRRGEGMVAPAFDGPDDEALKQTLRENGLPETGMEVLRDGRDGSPLERPSTVGYVYWGVTRHRPRTKVHAHPGGPANRQGELEYYALRDLGASALIGETFGLRSLRTEGSPLANPDRIDYPLPQPQGLTPVFTDLQARLRDLGVAAELQNDALAFSEAECPDGLELALPMPHPWLPERMIRSVGRRADWPEFRALEQANEHIRRVVAQHAPEQLTGRARRTLAARLAEYAKALLPPDAMRFGEPVAFSARAVIAPLDSLDVSQIGLPEDMAWALFGPLLPDRDEESLDLLMAESWVIANRAPSLGATSLLAFHPVRVPGAVIRLNVSTCRLLNADFDGDQLAVFLPLTAEGHREAGELLSVEAHVRRDASILNQLCPNHEALWGLAWLGLTPEGRRQADAQFPESLLPTTGLLDATTIAQAVQTVRERHGLPTALETIERLTRLGLEATRKSGASLNPFAGTSTPQPQCPDPLTVSCWFEQADDLADQILCRGDYDSLDIGPQLLAVKAGVRGSVEQLLAGLVGAVIVDSESNLLYIPHGRLRGYTPNEVFVHTVGAHRGLWQVIAQCEQLGQQARSRHQPQGYHVLARAMRSRCPGTVFARAAARAELDPLTDVDAKLFIGLAGS
;
A
#
# COMPACT_ATOMS: atom_id res chain seq x y z
N VAL A 1 28.69 -18.01 -4.71
CA VAL A 1 27.24 -17.96 -4.49
C VAL A 1 26.50 -19.10 -5.23
N ASN A 2 27.19 -19.82 -6.15
CA ASN A 2 26.52 -20.74 -7.09
C ASN A 2 26.40 -22.20 -6.65
N GLU A 3 26.76 -22.60 -5.46
CA GLU A 3 26.82 -24.05 -5.15
C GLU A 3 25.83 -24.58 -4.10
N THR A 4 25.00 -23.74 -3.47
CA THR A 4 24.22 -24.23 -2.31
C THR A 4 22.87 -23.55 -2.07
N LEU A 5 22.16 -23.09 -3.09
CA LEU A 5 20.77 -22.66 -2.88
C LEU A 5 19.88 -23.90 -2.74
N PRO A 6 19.06 -24.00 -1.67
CA PRO A 6 18.15 -25.13 -1.51
C PRO A 6 17.13 -25.13 -2.64
N ASN A 7 16.92 -26.27 -3.28
CA ASN A 7 15.83 -26.67 -4.21
C ASN A 7 14.93 -25.58 -4.84
N GLY A 8 15.44 -24.36 -5.00
CA GLY A 8 14.67 -23.18 -5.41
C GLY A 8 14.94 -22.70 -6.84
N VAL A 9 15.90 -23.33 -7.52
CA VAL A 9 16.26 -22.93 -8.89
C VAL A 9 15.09 -23.23 -9.82
N ALA A 10 14.84 -22.34 -10.77
CA ALA A 10 13.81 -22.46 -11.80
C ALA A 10 14.43 -23.00 -13.11
N PRO A 11 14.74 -24.30 -13.22
CA PRO A 11 15.50 -24.88 -14.33
C PRO A 11 14.78 -24.74 -15.68
N TRP A 12 13.48 -24.54 -15.67
CA TRP A 12 12.67 -24.33 -16.87
C TRP A 12 13.06 -23.11 -17.66
N HIS A 13 13.60 -22.05 -17.04
CA HIS A 13 14.01 -20.84 -17.78
C HIS A 13 15.14 -21.17 -18.77
N GLN A 14 16.22 -21.78 -18.28
CA GLN A 14 17.33 -22.13 -19.13
C GLN A 14 16.97 -23.23 -20.16
N ALA A 15 16.17 -24.22 -19.73
CA ALA A 15 15.73 -25.33 -20.60
C ALA A 15 14.89 -24.82 -21.79
N SER A 16 13.89 -23.95 -21.53
CA SER A 16 13.05 -23.35 -22.56
C SER A 16 13.84 -22.48 -23.53
N TYR A 17 14.79 -21.68 -23.03
CA TYR A 17 15.66 -20.85 -23.87
C TYR A 17 16.58 -21.72 -24.76
N ALA A 18 17.14 -22.78 -24.19
CA ALA A 18 17.97 -23.72 -24.94
C ALA A 18 17.17 -24.43 -26.05
N ALA A 19 15.93 -24.85 -25.76
CA ALA A 19 15.03 -25.45 -26.76
C ALA A 19 14.69 -24.44 -27.87
N PHE A 20 14.43 -23.18 -27.53
CA PHE A 20 14.21 -22.14 -28.55
C PHE A 20 15.41 -22.03 -29.53
N LEU A 21 16.61 -21.88 -29.03
CA LEU A 21 17.78 -21.71 -29.88
C LEU A 21 18.17 -22.97 -30.64
N ARG A 22 18.04 -24.16 -30.03
CA ARG A 22 18.53 -25.42 -30.64
C ARG A 22 17.50 -26.16 -31.51
N GLU A 23 16.20 -25.94 -31.24
CA GLU A 23 15.13 -26.69 -31.85
C GLU A 23 14.13 -25.81 -32.60
N HIS A 24 13.55 -24.81 -31.92
CA HIS A 24 12.44 -24.02 -32.46
C HIS A 24 12.91 -23.01 -33.51
N LEU A 25 13.98 -22.29 -33.28
CA LEU A 25 14.52 -21.30 -34.20
C LEU A 25 15.01 -21.94 -35.50
N PRO A 26 15.84 -22.98 -35.53
CA PRO A 26 16.22 -23.64 -36.77
C PRO A 26 15.03 -24.25 -37.53
N ALA A 27 14.04 -24.80 -36.83
CA ALA A 27 12.82 -25.30 -37.44
C ALA A 27 12.00 -24.18 -38.10
N LEU A 28 11.93 -23.00 -37.47
CA LEU A 28 11.28 -21.80 -38.04
C LEU A 28 12.02 -21.31 -39.29
N LEU A 29 13.36 -21.20 -39.21
CA LEU A 29 14.20 -20.75 -40.34
C LEU A 29 14.13 -21.68 -41.51
N ALA A 30 14.15 -22.99 -41.32
CA ALA A 30 14.05 -24.00 -42.34
C ALA A 30 12.70 -23.99 -43.11
N ARG A 31 11.64 -23.48 -42.49
CA ARG A 31 10.33 -23.28 -43.17
C ARG A 31 10.30 -22.04 -44.07
N ARG A 32 11.18 -21.09 -43.85
CA ARG A 32 11.16 -19.78 -44.50
C ARG A 32 12.32 -19.53 -45.44
N LEU A 33 13.41 -20.28 -45.25
CA LEU A 33 14.68 -20.10 -45.96
C LEU A 33 15.30 -21.46 -46.35
N PRO A 34 16.16 -21.54 -47.40
CA PRO A 34 16.92 -22.73 -47.71
C PRO A 34 18.08 -22.92 -46.72
N LEU A 35 17.76 -23.34 -45.49
CA LEU A 35 18.71 -23.61 -44.45
C LEU A 35 19.41 -24.93 -44.63
N ASN A 36 20.75 -24.93 -44.80
CA ASN A 36 21.56 -26.13 -45.02
C ASN A 36 22.23 -26.62 -43.76
N ALA A 37 22.65 -25.72 -42.88
CA ALA A 37 23.26 -26.08 -41.61
C ALA A 37 22.87 -25.07 -40.53
N TYR A 38 22.87 -25.53 -39.28
CA TYR A 38 22.62 -24.71 -38.09
C TYR A 38 23.30 -25.33 -36.86
N SER A 39 24.02 -24.51 -36.11
CA SER A 39 24.63 -24.94 -34.85
C SER A 39 24.59 -23.83 -33.79
N VAL A 40 24.59 -24.22 -32.53
CA VAL A 40 24.65 -23.33 -31.37
C VAL A 40 25.76 -23.81 -30.43
N GLU A 41 26.77 -23.00 -30.25
CA GLU A 41 27.82 -23.22 -29.26
C GLU A 41 27.67 -22.27 -28.09
N GLN A 42 27.64 -22.80 -26.89
CA GLN A 42 27.57 -22.03 -25.65
C GLN A 42 28.94 -21.91 -25.00
N SER A 43 29.29 -20.69 -24.59
CA SER A 43 30.48 -20.43 -23.79
C SER A 43 30.21 -19.37 -22.74
N GLY A 44 30.17 -19.77 -21.47
CA GLY A 44 29.82 -18.89 -20.37
C GLY A 44 28.39 -18.34 -20.50
N GLY A 45 28.21 -17.04 -20.25
CA GLY A 45 26.92 -16.33 -20.37
C GLY A 45 26.54 -15.92 -21.81
N ARG A 46 27.12 -16.51 -22.83
CA ARG A 46 26.89 -16.19 -24.25
C ARG A 46 26.82 -17.45 -25.10
N ALA A 47 26.16 -17.33 -26.25
CA ALA A 47 26.16 -18.34 -27.28
C ALA A 47 26.59 -17.74 -28.62
N ARG A 48 27.10 -18.60 -29.49
CA ARG A 48 27.41 -18.34 -30.88
C ARG A 48 26.51 -19.19 -31.73
N ILE A 49 25.81 -18.58 -32.69
CA ILE A 49 24.96 -19.27 -33.66
C ILE A 49 25.63 -19.23 -35.03
N GLU A 50 25.79 -20.38 -35.65
CA GLU A 50 26.24 -20.48 -37.02
C GLU A 50 25.14 -21.09 -37.85
N LEU A 51 24.89 -20.50 -39.03
CA LEU A 51 23.89 -21.01 -39.98
C LEU A 51 24.30 -20.81 -41.43
N ASP A 52 24.00 -21.79 -42.24
CA ASP A 52 24.21 -21.77 -43.70
C ASP A 52 22.87 -21.67 -44.43
N VAL A 53 22.70 -20.58 -45.18
CA VAL A 53 21.53 -20.35 -46.02
C VAL A 53 22.01 -20.35 -47.48
N ASP A 54 21.59 -21.36 -48.27
CA ASP A 54 22.08 -21.61 -49.61
C ASP A 54 23.62 -21.77 -49.62
N THR A 55 24.35 -20.82 -50.24
CA THR A 55 25.81 -20.78 -50.28
C THR A 55 26.44 -19.77 -49.29
N THR A 56 25.63 -19.14 -48.47
CA THR A 56 26.08 -18.04 -47.56
C THR A 56 26.16 -18.52 -46.12
N HIS A 57 27.24 -18.16 -45.45
CA HIS A 57 27.47 -18.47 -44.04
C HIS A 57 27.24 -17.27 -43.15
N LEU A 58 26.40 -17.37 -42.17
CA LEU A 58 26.15 -16.32 -41.16
C LEU A 58 26.59 -16.78 -39.77
N VAL A 59 27.34 -15.94 -39.09
CA VAL A 59 27.70 -16.12 -37.69
C VAL A 59 27.09 -15.00 -36.86
N VAL A 60 26.33 -15.38 -35.86
CA VAL A 60 25.76 -14.45 -34.86
C VAL A 60 26.52 -14.63 -33.55
N GLU A 61 27.40 -13.68 -33.27
CA GLU A 61 28.23 -13.70 -32.07
C GLU A 61 27.51 -13.10 -30.86
N ALA A 62 27.94 -13.52 -29.66
CA ALA A 62 27.59 -12.92 -28.39
C ALA A 62 26.08 -12.89 -28.05
N VAL A 63 25.32 -13.88 -28.53
CA VAL A 63 23.92 -14.05 -28.14
C VAL A 63 23.85 -14.28 -26.63
N PRO A 64 23.01 -13.52 -25.87
CA PRO A 64 22.89 -13.71 -24.43
C PRO A 64 22.48 -15.14 -24.09
N TRP A 65 23.11 -15.71 -23.04
CA TRP A 65 22.73 -17.03 -22.51
C TRP A 65 22.46 -16.90 -21.01
N PRO A 66 21.32 -17.37 -20.48
CA PRO A 66 21.00 -17.28 -19.07
C PRO A 66 21.89 -18.22 -18.24
N ASP A 67 22.16 -17.86 -17.02
CA ASP A 67 22.87 -18.71 -16.07
C ASP A 67 22.01 -19.91 -15.63
N ALA A 68 22.52 -20.72 -14.68
CA ALA A 68 21.82 -21.91 -14.19
C ALA A 68 20.49 -21.59 -13.45
N GLU A 69 20.34 -20.36 -12.97
CA GLU A 69 19.09 -19.88 -12.35
C GLU A 69 18.09 -19.33 -13.40
N GLY A 70 18.51 -19.20 -14.66
CA GLY A 70 17.71 -18.63 -15.73
C GLY A 70 17.80 -17.13 -15.87
N VAL A 71 18.81 -16.50 -15.26
CA VAL A 71 19.03 -15.05 -15.25
C VAL A 71 19.93 -14.63 -16.41
N PHE A 72 19.52 -13.61 -17.15
CA PHE A 72 20.33 -12.97 -18.18
C PHE A 72 21.13 -11.81 -17.60
N HIS A 73 22.43 -11.80 -17.88
CA HIS A 73 23.35 -10.73 -17.44
C HIS A 73 23.67 -9.80 -18.63
N LEU A 74 22.99 -8.63 -18.68
CA LEU A 74 23.10 -7.68 -19.78
C LEU A 74 23.43 -6.28 -19.26
N ASP A 75 24.52 -5.69 -19.73
CA ASP A 75 24.94 -4.32 -19.42
C ASP A 75 24.93 -4.00 -17.90
N GLY A 76 25.39 -4.96 -17.09
CA GLY A 76 25.40 -4.83 -15.62
C GLY A 76 24.05 -5.01 -14.95
N ARG A 77 22.98 -5.34 -15.71
CA ARG A 77 21.65 -5.67 -15.21
C ARG A 77 21.43 -7.18 -15.20
N GLU A 78 20.77 -7.67 -14.19
CA GLU A 78 20.24 -9.03 -14.12
C GLU A 78 18.77 -9.04 -14.49
N LEU A 79 18.37 -9.82 -15.48
CA LEU A 79 17.03 -9.88 -16.02
C LEU A 79 16.46 -11.28 -15.95
N VAL A 80 15.16 -11.39 -15.64
CA VAL A 80 14.39 -12.63 -15.71
C VAL A 80 13.19 -12.45 -16.61
N VAL A 81 12.79 -13.51 -17.33
CA VAL A 81 11.58 -13.55 -18.13
C VAL A 81 10.54 -14.39 -17.39
N LEU A 82 9.48 -13.77 -16.89
CA LEU A 82 8.45 -14.49 -16.14
C LEU A 82 7.69 -15.47 -17.05
N PRO A 83 7.46 -16.72 -16.61
CA PRO A 83 6.53 -17.63 -17.26
C PRO A 83 5.11 -17.05 -17.32
N VAL A 84 4.39 -17.32 -18.40
CA VAL A 84 3.02 -16.85 -18.62
C VAL A 84 2.11 -18.04 -18.87
N ALA A 85 1.09 -18.19 -18.03
CA ALA A 85 0.01 -19.15 -18.24
C ALA A 85 -1.15 -18.49 -19.01
N ASP A 86 -1.74 -19.19 -19.95
CA ASP A 86 -2.86 -18.72 -20.79
C ASP A 86 -4.23 -18.88 -20.12
N ASP A 87 -4.32 -19.66 -19.03
CA ASP A 87 -5.54 -19.88 -18.25
C ASP A 87 -5.25 -19.87 -16.74
N ARG A 88 -6.26 -19.56 -15.95
CA ARG A 88 -6.25 -19.65 -14.50
C ARG A 88 -6.40 -21.07 -13.96
N GLU A 89 -7.04 -21.97 -14.72
CA GLU A 89 -7.10 -23.42 -14.48
C GLU A 89 -5.75 -24.04 -14.82
N LEU A 90 -4.77 -23.91 -13.91
CA LEU A 90 -3.37 -24.26 -14.16
C LEU A 90 -3.11 -25.74 -14.48
N ASP A 91 -4.05 -26.64 -14.16
CA ASP A 91 -4.01 -28.04 -14.57
C ASP A 91 -4.25 -28.25 -16.07
N LYS A 92 -4.88 -27.26 -16.74
CA LYS A 92 -5.19 -27.25 -18.17
C LYS A 92 -4.38 -26.23 -18.96
N ALA A 93 -3.85 -25.23 -18.26
CA ALA A 93 -3.15 -24.10 -18.87
C ALA A 93 -1.90 -24.51 -19.63
N THR A 94 -1.61 -23.79 -20.71
CA THR A 94 -0.32 -23.82 -21.37
C THR A 94 0.55 -22.71 -20.78
N VAL A 95 1.76 -23.06 -20.38
CA VAL A 95 2.72 -22.12 -19.78
C VAL A 95 3.83 -21.82 -20.78
N ARG A 96 3.98 -20.58 -21.15
CA ARG A 96 5.03 -20.09 -22.05
C ARG A 96 6.18 -19.53 -21.20
N CYS A 97 7.31 -20.20 -21.23
CA CYS A 97 8.57 -19.69 -20.69
C CYS A 97 9.28 -18.79 -21.69
N VAL A 98 10.53 -18.46 -21.43
CA VAL A 98 11.29 -17.50 -22.24
C VAL A 98 11.45 -17.95 -23.71
N GLY A 99 11.63 -19.24 -23.96
CA GLY A 99 11.81 -19.77 -25.31
C GLY A 99 10.55 -19.65 -26.17
N GLU A 100 9.39 -20.00 -25.60
CA GLU A 100 8.11 -19.90 -26.28
C GLU A 100 7.72 -18.43 -26.53
N GLN A 101 7.95 -17.54 -25.56
CA GLN A 101 7.72 -16.11 -25.72
C GLN A 101 8.65 -15.50 -26.78
N LEU A 102 9.92 -15.91 -26.82
CA LEU A 102 10.87 -15.52 -27.88
C LEU A 102 10.43 -16.04 -29.26
N TYR A 103 9.93 -17.28 -29.33
CA TYR A 103 9.40 -17.80 -30.59
C TYR A 103 8.27 -16.93 -31.11
N GLU A 104 7.28 -16.60 -30.28
CA GLU A 104 6.17 -15.70 -30.65
C GLU A 104 6.65 -14.30 -31.06
N PHE A 105 7.73 -13.81 -30.44
CA PHE A 105 8.30 -12.52 -30.79
C PHE A 105 9.06 -12.55 -32.13
N VAL A 106 9.78 -13.64 -32.42
CA VAL A 106 10.65 -13.77 -33.61
C VAL A 106 9.87 -14.24 -34.82
N GLU A 107 8.90 -15.16 -34.67
CA GLU A 107 8.16 -15.74 -35.80
C GLU A 107 7.59 -14.71 -36.80
N PRO A 108 6.90 -13.64 -36.40
CA PRO A 108 6.38 -12.62 -37.31
C PRO A 108 7.46 -11.77 -37.97
N ARG A 109 8.68 -11.79 -37.47
CA ARG A 109 9.82 -11.01 -37.96
C ARG A 109 10.64 -11.77 -39.00
N VAL A 110 10.53 -13.09 -39.03
CA VAL A 110 11.16 -13.93 -40.04
C VAL A 110 10.29 -13.91 -41.30
N GLY A 111 10.65 -13.06 -42.24
CA GLY A 111 10.00 -12.99 -43.54
C GLY A 111 10.24 -14.24 -44.42
N GLU A 112 9.38 -14.48 -45.43
CA GLU A 112 9.67 -15.45 -46.47
C GLU A 112 10.79 -14.90 -47.36
N GLY A 113 11.85 -15.68 -47.55
CA GLY A 113 12.95 -15.31 -48.44
C GLY A 113 12.46 -15.19 -49.87
N PRO A 114 12.77 -14.11 -50.59
CA PRO A 114 12.37 -13.96 -51.99
C PRO A 114 12.90 -15.12 -52.86
N SER A 115 12.05 -15.74 -53.67
CA SER A 115 12.45 -16.84 -54.53
C SER A 115 13.49 -16.37 -55.56
N GLY A 116 14.64 -17.09 -55.64
CA GLY A 116 15.72 -16.79 -56.54
C GLY A 116 16.66 -15.67 -56.11
N MET A 117 16.64 -15.27 -54.86
CA MET A 117 17.59 -14.31 -54.30
C MET A 117 18.97 -14.96 -54.11
N VAL A 118 20.01 -14.26 -54.51
CA VAL A 118 21.39 -14.62 -54.15
C VAL A 118 21.73 -13.94 -52.83
N TRP A 119 21.95 -14.75 -51.82
CA TRP A 119 22.27 -14.24 -50.49
C TRP A 119 23.76 -13.81 -50.45
N THR A 120 24.03 -12.69 -49.82
CA THR A 120 25.36 -12.27 -49.37
C THR A 120 25.36 -12.18 -47.87
N ASP A 121 26.53 -12.25 -47.22
CA ASP A 121 26.68 -12.19 -45.77
C ASP A 121 26.00 -10.94 -45.19
N GLU A 122 26.19 -9.77 -45.81
CA GLU A 122 25.60 -8.50 -45.38
C GLU A 122 24.07 -8.49 -45.50
N LEU A 123 23.56 -9.04 -46.60
CA LEU A 123 22.11 -9.12 -46.86
C LEU A 123 21.46 -10.08 -45.89
N LEU A 124 22.07 -11.26 -45.63
CA LEU A 124 21.56 -12.26 -44.71
C LEU A 124 21.60 -11.75 -43.27
N ALA A 125 22.66 -11.08 -42.86
CA ALA A 125 22.77 -10.45 -41.52
C ALA A 125 21.72 -9.35 -41.30
N SER A 126 21.43 -8.57 -42.36
CA SER A 126 20.38 -7.55 -42.31
C SER A 126 18.97 -8.15 -42.31
N TRP A 127 18.76 -9.29 -42.97
CA TRP A 127 17.48 -9.99 -43.03
C TRP A 127 17.17 -10.77 -41.76
N LEU A 128 18.21 -11.36 -41.11
CA LEU A 128 18.14 -12.15 -39.90
C LEU A 128 18.99 -11.54 -38.77
N PRO A 129 18.65 -10.38 -38.25
CA PRO A 129 19.38 -9.79 -37.13
C PRO A 129 18.98 -10.49 -35.82
N ILE A 130 19.17 -11.81 -35.74
CA ILE A 130 18.72 -12.69 -34.62
C ILE A 130 19.21 -12.16 -33.26
N GLY A 131 20.51 -11.81 -33.16
CA GLY A 131 21.08 -11.28 -31.94
C GLY A 131 20.40 -10.00 -31.45
N ARG A 132 20.04 -9.11 -32.41
CA ARG A 132 19.29 -7.89 -32.10
C ARG A 132 17.86 -8.17 -31.67
N TRP A 133 17.17 -9.09 -32.33
CA TRP A 133 15.80 -9.48 -31.93
C TRP A 133 15.77 -10.02 -30.51
N ILE A 134 16.75 -10.82 -30.11
CA ILE A 134 16.85 -11.35 -28.75
C ILE A 134 17.13 -10.21 -27.75
N LEU A 135 18.01 -9.27 -28.09
CA LEU A 135 18.28 -8.10 -27.25
C LEU A 135 17.05 -7.17 -27.15
N ASP A 136 16.36 -6.91 -28.26
CA ASP A 136 15.13 -6.09 -28.27
C ASP A 136 14.01 -6.75 -27.44
N PHE A 137 13.93 -8.08 -27.45
CA PHE A 137 12.98 -8.82 -26.61
C PHE A 137 13.32 -8.71 -25.13
N LEU A 138 14.62 -8.78 -24.79
CA LEU A 138 15.11 -8.72 -23.41
C LEU A 138 15.15 -7.29 -22.84
N GLU A 139 14.79 -6.27 -23.61
CA GLU A 139 14.66 -4.90 -23.05
C GLU A 139 13.41 -4.80 -22.18
N PRO A 140 13.55 -4.43 -20.89
CA PRO A 140 12.42 -4.31 -19.99
C PRO A 140 11.42 -3.26 -20.48
N SER A 141 10.17 -3.63 -20.65
CA SER A 141 9.10 -2.69 -21.02
C SER A 141 8.57 -1.96 -19.79
N GLU A 142 8.33 -0.65 -19.90
CA GLU A 142 7.61 0.10 -18.88
C GLU A 142 6.18 -0.46 -18.70
N GLY A 143 5.75 -0.63 -17.45
CA GLY A 143 4.37 -0.99 -17.15
C GLY A 143 4.06 -2.48 -16.96
N GLY A 144 5.05 -3.33 -16.67
CA GLY A 144 4.78 -4.69 -16.19
C GLY A 144 4.84 -5.78 -17.26
N GLY A 145 5.77 -5.68 -18.20
CA GLY A 145 6.13 -6.76 -19.13
C GLY A 145 6.64 -8.01 -18.41
N THR A 146 6.84 -9.07 -19.17
CA THR A 146 7.37 -10.34 -18.64
C THR A 146 8.86 -10.28 -18.38
N VAL A 147 9.60 -9.42 -19.07
CA VAL A 147 11.03 -9.18 -18.84
C VAL A 147 11.19 -8.16 -17.71
N GLN A 148 11.83 -8.57 -16.62
CA GLN A 148 11.98 -7.74 -15.42
C GLN A 148 13.40 -7.80 -14.87
N PRO A 149 13.92 -6.68 -14.31
CA PRO A 149 15.13 -6.73 -13.48
C PRO A 149 14.89 -7.63 -12.27
N VAL A 150 15.86 -8.50 -11.96
CA VAL A 150 15.77 -9.41 -10.83
C VAL A 150 15.76 -8.62 -9.51
N ASP A 151 14.86 -8.98 -8.59
CA ASP A 151 14.82 -8.42 -7.25
C ASP A 151 15.91 -9.08 -6.39
N ASN A 152 17.04 -8.39 -6.22
CA ASN A 152 18.22 -8.87 -5.52
C ASN A 152 18.37 -8.28 -4.12
N LEU A 153 17.28 -7.80 -3.51
CA LEU A 153 17.37 -7.20 -2.18
C LEU A 153 17.90 -8.21 -1.14
N ASN A 154 17.38 -9.44 -1.20
CA ASN A 154 17.87 -10.58 -0.42
C ASN A 154 17.58 -11.90 -1.17
N TRP A 155 18.05 -13.02 -0.62
CA TRP A 155 17.89 -14.32 -1.27
C TRP A 155 16.43 -14.76 -1.45
N LEU A 156 15.55 -14.45 -0.48
CA LEU A 156 14.11 -14.75 -0.59
C LEU A 156 13.45 -13.94 -1.70
N ALA A 157 13.78 -12.66 -1.82
CA ALA A 157 13.31 -11.80 -2.90
C ALA A 157 13.72 -12.36 -4.26
N ARG A 158 15.00 -12.76 -4.39
CA ARG A 158 15.55 -13.34 -5.63
C ARG A 158 14.83 -14.63 -6.02
N ILE A 159 14.80 -15.62 -5.14
CA ILE A 159 14.17 -16.91 -5.45
C ILE A 159 12.68 -16.77 -5.74
N GLU A 160 11.97 -15.99 -4.94
CA GLU A 160 10.55 -15.75 -5.14
C GLU A 160 10.27 -15.07 -6.49
N HIS A 161 11.17 -14.16 -6.94
CA HIS A 161 11.05 -13.53 -8.25
C HIS A 161 11.27 -14.52 -9.40
N LEU A 162 12.27 -15.40 -9.29
CA LEU A 162 12.54 -16.43 -10.29
C LEU A 162 11.43 -17.49 -10.40
N ARG A 163 10.66 -17.67 -9.34
CA ARG A 163 9.52 -18.59 -9.31
C ARG A 163 8.16 -17.91 -9.48
N ARG A 164 8.14 -16.69 -10.00
CA ARG A 164 6.91 -15.95 -10.26
C ARG A 164 6.27 -16.41 -11.55
N LEU A 165 4.94 -16.63 -11.52
CA LEU A 165 4.11 -16.97 -12.67
C LEU A 165 3.13 -15.82 -12.96
N ARG A 166 3.02 -15.42 -14.21
CA ARG A 166 2.00 -14.47 -14.67
C ARG A 166 0.86 -15.23 -15.34
N ILE A 167 -0.37 -14.89 -15.02
CA ILE A 167 -1.56 -15.37 -15.75
C ILE A 167 -1.96 -14.30 -16.77
N GLU A 168 -2.12 -14.71 -18.02
CA GLU A 168 -2.58 -13.82 -19.08
C GLU A 168 -4.09 -13.62 -18.96
N HIS A 169 -4.51 -12.37 -18.86
CA HIS A 169 -5.91 -12.02 -18.87
C HIS A 169 -6.26 -11.31 -20.18
N VAL A 170 -7.18 -11.89 -20.92
CA VAL A 170 -7.78 -11.25 -22.10
C VAL A 170 -8.76 -10.19 -21.61
N ARG A 171 -8.27 -8.98 -21.36
CA ARG A 171 -9.11 -7.86 -20.92
C ARG A 171 -8.86 -6.61 -21.76
N ALA A 172 -9.90 -5.77 -21.81
CA ALA A 172 -9.74 -4.41 -22.32
C ALA A 172 -8.70 -3.64 -21.46
N PRO A 173 -7.82 -2.83 -22.07
CA PRO A 173 -6.87 -2.01 -21.31
C PRO A 173 -7.57 -1.18 -20.24
N GLY A 174 -7.10 -1.26 -18.98
CA GLY A 174 -7.66 -0.54 -17.84
C GLY A 174 -8.85 -1.19 -17.13
N ALA A 175 -9.31 -2.37 -17.56
CA ALA A 175 -10.35 -3.12 -16.84
C ALA A 175 -9.77 -3.74 -15.55
N ARG A 176 -10.49 -3.57 -14.42
CA ARG A 176 -10.11 -4.19 -13.12
C ARG A 176 -10.61 -5.62 -13.04
N PRO A 177 -9.90 -6.51 -12.30
CA PRO A 177 -10.37 -7.88 -12.06
C PRO A 177 -11.76 -7.90 -11.41
N GLY A 178 -12.65 -8.72 -11.95
CA GLY A 178 -13.94 -9.02 -11.33
C GLY A 178 -13.78 -9.87 -10.05
N GLU A 179 -14.84 -10.01 -9.31
CA GLU A 179 -14.87 -10.81 -8.07
C GLU A 179 -14.57 -12.29 -8.35
N ASP A 180 -15.16 -12.85 -9.38
CA ASP A 180 -14.98 -14.24 -9.80
C ASP A 180 -13.54 -14.55 -10.26
N GLU A 181 -12.80 -13.55 -10.73
CA GLU A 181 -11.43 -13.72 -11.20
C GLU A 181 -10.40 -13.79 -10.07
N ARG A 182 -10.80 -13.45 -8.85
CA ARG A 182 -9.96 -13.47 -7.64
C ARG A 182 -10.17 -14.73 -6.80
N VAL A 183 -11.11 -15.58 -7.18
CA VAL A 183 -11.34 -16.86 -6.50
C VAL A 183 -10.25 -17.85 -6.88
N GLU A 184 -9.68 -18.54 -5.91
CA GLU A 184 -8.76 -19.65 -6.12
C GLU A 184 -9.48 -20.84 -6.77
N LEU A 185 -8.81 -21.49 -7.73
CA LEU A 185 -9.37 -22.61 -8.48
C LEU A 185 -8.70 -23.92 -8.07
N PRO A 186 -9.43 -25.06 -8.09
CA PRO A 186 -8.86 -26.36 -7.75
C PRO A 186 -7.62 -26.73 -8.57
N GLY A 187 -7.57 -26.35 -9.84
CA GLY A 187 -6.42 -26.55 -10.72
C GLY A 187 -5.15 -25.80 -10.32
N GLN A 188 -5.22 -24.88 -9.37
CA GLN A 188 -4.07 -24.16 -8.82
C GLN A 188 -3.38 -24.91 -7.68
N MET A 189 -4.09 -25.84 -7.02
CA MET A 189 -3.56 -26.61 -5.89
C MET A 189 -2.29 -27.38 -6.28
N GLY A 190 -1.26 -27.30 -5.45
CA GLY A 190 0.05 -27.94 -5.67
C GLY A 190 0.92 -27.26 -6.75
N ARG A 191 0.36 -26.34 -7.55
CA ARG A 191 1.07 -25.65 -8.64
C ARG A 191 1.54 -24.27 -8.25
N VAL A 192 0.72 -23.53 -7.52
CA VAL A 192 1.06 -22.20 -6.99
C VAL A 192 0.79 -22.14 -5.51
N CYS A 193 1.58 -21.35 -4.80
CA CYS A 193 1.44 -21.15 -3.36
C CYS A 193 0.06 -20.57 -3.02
N PRO A 194 -0.69 -21.16 -2.09
CA PRO A 194 -1.96 -20.61 -1.66
C PRO A 194 -1.78 -19.37 -0.77
N ILE A 195 -0.63 -19.19 -0.11
CA ILE A 195 -0.37 -18.10 0.82
C ILE A 195 0.28 -16.92 0.12
N MET A 196 1.40 -17.14 -0.58
CA MET A 196 2.18 -16.08 -1.19
C MET A 196 1.49 -15.50 -2.43
N LYS A 197 0.90 -14.32 -2.27
CA LYS A 197 0.20 -13.56 -3.32
C LYS A 197 0.61 -12.08 -3.26
N PRO A 198 0.50 -11.32 -4.37
CA PRO A 198 0.65 -9.87 -4.30
C PRO A 198 -0.54 -9.25 -3.57
N GLU A 199 -0.29 -8.19 -2.82
CA GLU A 199 -1.33 -7.35 -2.24
C GLU A 199 -1.69 -6.23 -3.23
N GLY A 200 -2.92 -6.20 -3.75
CA GLY A 200 -3.37 -5.15 -4.65
C GLY A 200 -3.84 -5.61 -6.04
N PRO A 201 -3.79 -4.75 -7.07
CA PRO A 201 -4.37 -5.03 -8.38
C PRO A 201 -3.84 -6.28 -9.10
N ASN A 202 -2.64 -6.70 -8.77
CA ASN A 202 -1.99 -7.88 -9.36
C ASN A 202 -2.40 -9.20 -8.69
N PHE A 203 -3.28 -9.16 -7.68
CA PHE A 203 -3.69 -10.34 -6.90
C PHE A 203 -4.12 -11.55 -7.75
N PRO A 204 -4.94 -11.42 -8.81
CA PRO A 204 -5.28 -12.58 -9.63
C PRO A 204 -4.33 -12.86 -10.80
N ILE A 205 -3.32 -11.99 -11.01
CA ILE A 205 -2.48 -12.00 -12.20
C ILE A 205 -1.11 -12.63 -11.93
N ILE A 206 -0.56 -12.38 -10.75
CA ILE A 206 0.77 -12.84 -10.36
C ILE A 206 0.63 -13.90 -9.27
N HIS A 207 1.30 -15.03 -9.46
CA HIS A 207 1.36 -16.13 -8.51
C HIS A 207 2.80 -16.55 -8.27
N SER A 208 3.05 -17.20 -7.12
CA SER A 208 4.32 -17.84 -6.80
C SER A 208 4.20 -19.34 -7.05
N ILE A 209 5.09 -19.91 -7.85
CA ILE A 209 5.13 -21.35 -8.12
C ILE A 209 5.49 -22.08 -6.83
N ALA A 210 4.67 -23.07 -6.45
CA ALA A 210 4.87 -23.87 -5.26
C ALA A 210 6.22 -24.64 -5.30
N ARG A 211 6.80 -24.91 -4.14
CA ARG A 211 8.09 -25.63 -4.04
C ARG A 211 8.06 -26.99 -4.74
N GLY A 212 6.95 -27.73 -4.58
CA GLY A 212 6.72 -29.03 -5.20
C GLY A 212 6.31 -28.97 -6.68
N ALA A 213 6.26 -27.81 -7.31
CA ALA A 213 5.84 -27.65 -8.70
C ALA A 213 7.01 -27.30 -9.62
N VAL A 214 6.94 -27.83 -10.85
CA VAL A 214 7.90 -27.56 -11.94
C VAL A 214 7.15 -27.23 -13.24
N ILE A 215 7.81 -26.47 -14.12
CA ILE A 215 7.30 -26.28 -15.47
C ILE A 215 8.06 -27.22 -16.41
N ARG A 216 7.31 -28.06 -17.13
CA ARG A 216 7.85 -29.02 -18.10
C ARG A 216 6.90 -29.11 -19.29
N ASP A 217 7.43 -29.14 -20.50
CA ASP A 217 6.68 -29.32 -21.75
C ASP A 217 5.47 -28.37 -21.89
N GLY A 218 5.66 -27.10 -21.47
CA GLY A 218 4.61 -26.06 -21.52
C GLY A 218 3.48 -26.26 -20.52
N ARG A 219 3.68 -27.06 -19.47
CA ARG A 219 2.71 -27.28 -18.39
C ARG A 219 3.35 -27.11 -17.02
N ILE A 220 2.55 -26.71 -16.05
CA ILE A 220 2.95 -26.68 -14.65
C ILE A 220 2.45 -27.96 -13.97
N GLU A 221 3.38 -28.76 -13.45
CA GLU A 221 3.11 -30.04 -12.83
C GLU A 221 3.38 -29.96 -11.33
N ALA A 222 2.45 -30.46 -10.53
CA ALA A 222 2.66 -30.69 -9.10
C ALA A 222 3.35 -32.05 -8.94
N MET A 223 4.60 -32.05 -8.45
CA MET A 223 5.42 -33.24 -8.28
C MET A 223 5.28 -33.86 -6.90
N ASP A 224 4.91 -33.08 -5.92
CA ASP A 224 4.74 -33.45 -4.53
C ASP A 224 3.60 -32.64 -3.92
N ASP A 225 2.68 -33.32 -3.25
CA ASP A 225 1.48 -32.74 -2.62
C ASP A 225 1.55 -32.74 -1.07
N SER A 226 2.73 -32.98 -0.50
CA SER A 226 2.93 -32.82 0.93
C SER A 226 2.68 -31.33 1.32
N PRO A 227 2.12 -31.05 2.51
CA PRO A 227 1.66 -29.73 2.88
C PRO A 227 2.69 -28.61 2.73
N ASP A 228 3.95 -28.86 3.05
CA ASP A 228 5.04 -27.89 2.93
C ASP A 228 5.46 -27.66 1.47
N MET A 229 5.25 -28.62 0.58
CA MET A 229 5.55 -28.51 -0.85
C MET A 229 4.49 -27.72 -1.63
N LEU A 230 3.29 -27.52 -1.06
CA LEU A 230 2.29 -26.60 -1.61
C LEU A 230 2.69 -25.12 -1.46
N LEU A 231 3.62 -24.83 -0.57
CA LEU A 231 4.03 -23.48 -0.23
C LEU A 231 5.09 -22.95 -1.20
N SER A 232 5.17 -21.64 -1.34
CA SER A 232 6.35 -20.96 -1.89
C SER A 232 7.54 -21.11 -0.94
N VAL A 233 8.74 -20.79 -1.44
CA VAL A 233 9.95 -20.81 -0.62
C VAL A 233 9.82 -19.87 0.59
N THR A 234 9.24 -18.69 0.37
CA THR A 234 9.10 -17.67 1.41
C THR A 234 8.08 -18.08 2.47
N ALA A 235 6.94 -18.62 2.06
CA ALA A 235 5.91 -19.07 2.99
C ALA A 235 6.38 -20.31 3.80
N ALA A 236 7.13 -21.19 3.18
CA ALA A 236 7.68 -22.39 3.84
C ALA A 236 8.77 -22.06 4.88
N ALA A 237 9.35 -20.86 4.84
CA ALA A 237 10.34 -20.38 5.82
C ALA A 237 9.71 -19.82 7.11
N ILE A 238 8.38 -19.88 7.25
CA ILE A 238 7.65 -19.47 8.46
C ILE A 238 7.51 -20.68 9.40
N PRO A 239 8.17 -20.71 10.55
CA PRO A 239 7.99 -21.82 11.51
C PRO A 239 6.61 -21.71 12.16
N PHE A 240 6.03 -22.83 12.59
CA PHE A 240 4.67 -22.84 13.17
C PHE A 240 3.60 -22.15 12.30
N LEU A 241 3.73 -22.19 10.99
CA LEU A 241 2.80 -21.54 10.07
C LEU A 241 1.34 -21.98 10.31
N ASN A 242 1.15 -23.23 10.74
CA ASN A 242 -0.14 -23.77 11.11
C ASN A 242 -0.80 -23.08 12.33
N CYS A 243 -0.06 -22.22 13.02
CA CYS A 243 -0.56 -21.40 14.13
C CYS A 243 -0.85 -19.94 13.71
N ASP A 244 -0.73 -19.63 12.43
CA ASP A 244 -0.94 -18.27 11.90
C ASP A 244 -2.13 -18.24 10.94
N ASP A 245 -2.88 -17.14 10.95
CA ASP A 245 -3.86 -16.86 9.90
C ASP A 245 -3.16 -16.65 8.55
N ALA A 246 -3.79 -17.16 7.47
CA ALA A 246 -3.21 -17.12 6.14
C ALA A 246 -2.92 -15.68 5.65
N ASN A 247 -3.73 -14.69 6.06
CA ASN A 247 -3.47 -13.29 5.73
C ASN A 247 -2.21 -12.77 6.42
N ARG A 248 -1.96 -13.19 7.66
CA ARG A 248 -0.73 -12.81 8.39
C ARG A 248 0.48 -13.54 7.85
N ALA A 249 0.35 -14.82 7.52
CA ALA A 249 1.39 -15.57 6.82
C ALA A 249 1.75 -14.94 5.47
N LEU A 250 0.76 -14.48 4.68
CA LEU A 250 0.95 -13.70 3.46
C LEU A 250 1.78 -12.43 3.74
N MET A 251 1.40 -11.66 4.76
CA MET A 251 2.14 -10.44 5.13
C MET A 251 3.58 -10.78 5.54
N GLY A 252 3.79 -11.82 6.36
CA GLY A 252 5.11 -12.29 6.76
C GLY A 252 5.98 -12.66 5.57
N ALA A 253 5.47 -13.49 4.67
CA ALA A 253 6.15 -13.89 3.45
C ALA A 253 6.51 -12.68 2.56
N ASN A 254 5.58 -11.72 2.38
CA ASN A 254 5.83 -10.51 1.62
C ASN A 254 6.87 -9.60 2.29
N MET A 255 6.89 -9.53 3.61
CA MET A 255 7.82 -8.65 4.33
C MET A 255 9.23 -9.21 4.42
N MET A 256 9.41 -10.53 4.57
CA MET A 256 10.73 -11.15 4.54
C MET A 256 11.51 -10.83 3.26
N ARG A 257 10.84 -10.73 2.12
CA ARG A 257 11.46 -10.32 0.84
C ARG A 257 11.91 -8.86 0.82
N GLN A 258 11.45 -8.04 1.76
CA GLN A 258 11.78 -6.62 1.88
C GLN A 258 12.86 -6.36 2.94
N TRP A 259 13.38 -7.41 3.59
CA TRP A 259 14.41 -7.27 4.62
C TRP A 259 15.75 -6.91 4.01
N LEU A 260 16.42 -5.97 4.66
CA LEU A 260 17.80 -5.60 4.36
C LEU A 260 18.73 -6.66 4.94
N PRO A 261 19.69 -7.21 4.18
CA PRO A 261 20.70 -8.11 4.74
C PRO A 261 21.53 -7.38 5.79
N PRO A 262 21.68 -7.95 7.00
CA PRO A 262 22.56 -7.40 8.02
C PRO A 262 24.03 -7.61 7.65
N ALA A 263 24.94 -6.77 8.17
CA ALA A 263 26.38 -6.91 7.90
C ALA A 263 26.95 -8.23 8.45
N GLU A 264 26.40 -8.71 9.57
CA GLU A 264 26.73 -9.99 10.18
C GLU A 264 25.47 -10.85 10.23
N PRO A 265 25.23 -11.71 9.24
CA PRO A 265 24.09 -12.60 9.20
C PRO A 265 24.04 -13.52 10.42
N GLN A 266 22.84 -13.80 10.92
CA GLN A 266 22.61 -14.71 12.05
C GLN A 266 21.54 -15.72 11.68
N ALA A 267 21.83 -17.01 11.87
CA ALA A 267 20.82 -18.05 11.71
C ALA A 267 19.68 -17.90 12.72
N ALA A 268 18.46 -18.18 12.30
CA ALA A 268 17.33 -18.19 13.21
C ALA A 268 17.48 -19.30 14.28
N PHE A 269 17.09 -19.02 15.52
CA PHE A 269 17.07 -20.03 16.58
C PHE A 269 15.99 -21.09 16.35
N VAL A 270 14.89 -20.70 15.73
CA VAL A 270 13.83 -21.62 15.33
C VAL A 270 13.78 -21.69 13.80
N LEU A 271 14.01 -22.89 13.29
CA LEU A 271 14.10 -23.18 11.86
C LEU A 271 12.78 -23.81 11.38
N ALA A 272 12.34 -23.44 10.18
CA ALA A 272 11.24 -24.12 9.51
C ALA A 272 11.72 -25.41 8.77
N GLY A 273 13.03 -25.62 8.66
CA GLY A 273 13.64 -26.77 7.98
C GLY A 273 13.77 -26.57 6.46
N THR A 274 13.57 -25.36 5.97
CA THR A 274 13.64 -25.00 4.54
C THR A 274 14.68 -23.93 4.27
N GLU A 275 15.30 -23.43 5.30
CA GLU A 275 16.30 -22.38 5.27
C GLU A 275 17.63 -22.89 4.66
N PRO A 276 18.42 -21.99 4.07
CA PRO A 276 19.71 -22.36 3.51
C PRO A 276 20.74 -22.60 4.60
N ASP A 277 21.62 -23.59 4.37
CA ASP A 277 22.76 -23.88 5.25
C ASP A 277 23.90 -22.84 5.14
N VAL A 278 23.73 -21.80 4.31
CA VAL A 278 24.74 -20.78 4.05
C VAL A 278 24.52 -19.56 4.95
N PRO A 279 25.43 -19.23 5.88
CA PRO A 279 25.27 -18.13 6.82
C PRO A 279 24.96 -16.77 6.16
N ASP A 280 25.61 -16.49 5.04
CA ASP A 280 25.48 -15.19 4.33
C ASP A 280 24.10 -14.94 3.72
N LEU A 281 23.23 -15.94 3.68
CA LEU A 281 21.86 -15.80 3.17
C LEU A 281 20.84 -15.42 4.23
N TRP A 282 21.20 -15.43 5.50
CA TRP A 282 20.30 -15.04 6.58
C TRP A 282 20.06 -13.52 6.59
N CYS A 283 18.79 -13.08 6.75
CA CYS A 283 18.41 -11.68 6.55
C CYS A 283 17.89 -11.00 7.83
N GLY A 284 17.91 -11.66 8.98
CA GLY A 284 17.36 -11.14 10.23
C GLY A 284 18.26 -11.37 11.43
N ARG A 285 17.71 -11.09 12.61
CA ARG A 285 18.34 -11.26 13.93
C ARG A 285 17.36 -11.92 14.90
N ASN A 286 17.88 -12.74 15.79
CA ASN A 286 17.12 -13.28 16.93
C ASN A 286 17.08 -12.21 18.02
N LEU A 287 15.92 -11.60 18.24
CA LEU A 287 15.74 -10.58 19.27
C LEU A 287 14.94 -11.15 20.43
N LEU A 288 15.43 -10.93 21.66
CA LEU A 288 14.68 -11.22 22.88
C LEU A 288 13.48 -10.27 22.94
N THR A 289 12.32 -10.77 22.57
CA THR A 289 11.09 -10.00 22.40
C THR A 289 10.15 -10.23 23.59
N ALA A 290 9.66 -9.15 24.19
CA ALA A 290 8.59 -9.17 25.18
C ALA A 290 7.27 -8.74 24.54
N PHE A 291 6.24 -9.56 24.67
CA PHE A 291 4.89 -9.26 24.19
C PHE A 291 4.07 -8.60 25.30
N VAL A 292 4.39 -7.34 25.56
CA VAL A 292 3.80 -6.54 26.65
C VAL A 292 3.63 -5.10 26.18
N SER A 293 2.63 -4.38 26.68
CA SER A 293 2.50 -2.95 26.39
C SER A 293 3.55 -2.13 27.16
N TRP A 294 4.18 -1.17 26.46
CA TRP A 294 5.11 -0.21 27.06
C TRP A 294 4.54 1.22 27.00
N GLY A 295 3.25 1.32 27.34
CA GLY A 295 2.53 2.59 27.33
C GLY A 295 2.37 3.17 25.92
N LEU A 296 2.65 4.47 25.81
CA LEU A 296 2.56 5.20 24.54
C LEU A 296 3.44 4.61 23.44
N ASP A 297 4.64 4.17 23.80
CA ASP A 297 5.69 3.82 22.85
C ASP A 297 5.38 2.53 22.07
N THR A 298 4.47 1.68 22.59
CA THR A 298 3.97 0.48 21.88
C THR A 298 2.55 0.63 21.34
N PHE A 299 2.01 1.84 21.34
CA PHE A 299 0.65 2.10 20.87
C PHE A 299 0.51 1.82 19.37
N GLU A 300 -0.54 1.11 18.97
CA GLU A 300 -0.89 0.84 17.54
C GLU A 300 0.32 0.43 16.67
N ASP A 301 0.95 -0.68 17.05
CA ASP A 301 2.09 -1.27 16.33
C ASP A 301 3.42 -0.52 16.47
N GLY A 302 3.53 0.43 17.39
CA GLY A 302 4.82 0.99 17.79
C GLY A 302 5.72 -0.08 18.41
N LEU A 303 7.03 0.00 18.15
CA LEU A 303 8.04 -0.88 18.72
C LEU A 303 8.98 -0.07 19.61
N VAL A 304 9.30 -0.62 20.78
CA VAL A 304 10.40 -0.14 21.62
C VAL A 304 11.57 -1.09 21.46
N ILE A 305 12.74 -0.56 21.17
CA ILE A 305 13.97 -1.35 21.06
C ILE A 305 15.06 -0.82 22.00
N SER A 306 15.98 -1.69 22.40
CA SER A 306 17.16 -1.31 23.16
C SER A 306 18.19 -0.59 22.28
N ALA A 307 19.08 0.21 22.88
CA ALA A 307 20.16 0.87 22.18
C ALA A 307 21.11 -0.13 21.53
N SER A 308 21.44 -1.23 22.22
CA SER A 308 22.25 -2.31 21.64
C SER A 308 21.56 -3.01 20.48
N CYS A 309 20.23 -3.20 20.55
CA CYS A 309 19.45 -3.75 19.43
C CYS A 309 19.47 -2.81 18.21
N ALA A 310 19.45 -1.50 18.41
CA ALA A 310 19.50 -0.54 17.32
C ALA A 310 20.80 -0.66 16.47
N GLU A 311 21.87 -1.14 17.07
CA GLU A 311 23.18 -1.35 16.42
C GLU A 311 23.37 -2.78 15.92
N CYS A 312 22.66 -3.77 16.49
CA CYS A 312 22.90 -5.20 16.26
C CYS A 312 22.73 -5.67 14.81
N PHE A 313 22.00 -4.93 13.97
CA PHE A 313 21.84 -5.28 12.56
C PHE A 313 23.04 -4.92 11.69
N GLY A 314 24.02 -4.16 12.22
CA GLY A 314 25.23 -3.81 11.47
C GLY A 314 24.96 -3.07 10.16
N LEU A 315 23.85 -2.32 10.08
CA LEU A 315 23.53 -1.50 8.92
C LEU A 315 24.48 -0.29 8.84
N SER A 316 24.60 0.32 7.67
CA SER A 316 25.43 1.52 7.47
C SER A 316 25.13 2.67 8.44
N GLN A 317 23.91 2.70 8.96
CA GLN A 317 23.46 3.56 10.05
C GLN A 317 22.63 2.72 11.04
N PRO A 318 22.78 2.93 12.36
CA PRO A 318 21.92 2.30 13.36
C PRO A 318 20.45 2.52 13.07
N LEU A 319 19.60 1.73 13.70
CA LEU A 319 18.16 1.95 13.61
C LEU A 319 17.80 3.28 14.28
N GLU A 320 16.79 3.94 13.72
CA GLU A 320 16.26 5.19 14.25
C GLU A 320 14.72 5.13 14.35
N PRO A 321 14.07 6.01 15.13
CA PRO A 321 12.63 6.09 15.13
C PRO A 321 12.05 6.25 13.72
N GLY A 322 11.02 5.43 13.41
CA GLY A 322 10.42 5.35 12.09
C GLY A 322 10.94 4.22 11.20
N ASP A 323 12.05 3.55 11.58
CA ASP A 323 12.50 2.33 10.90
C ASP A 323 11.46 1.23 11.08
N LYS A 324 11.15 0.54 9.97
CA LYS A 324 10.13 -0.52 9.98
C LYS A 324 10.79 -1.88 10.13
N LEU A 325 10.42 -2.58 11.19
CA LEU A 325 10.77 -3.97 11.43
C LEU A 325 9.55 -4.87 11.19
N SER A 326 9.83 -6.13 10.89
CA SER A 326 8.82 -7.18 10.86
C SER A 326 9.39 -8.52 11.24
N ASN A 327 8.53 -9.46 11.67
CA ASN A 327 8.91 -10.84 11.86
C ASN A 327 8.31 -11.75 10.78
N ARG A 328 8.60 -13.04 10.85
CA ARG A 328 8.13 -14.04 9.88
C ARG A 328 6.62 -14.27 9.93
N HIS A 329 5.96 -13.98 11.05
CA HIS A 329 4.54 -14.21 11.32
C HIS A 329 3.64 -13.03 10.94
N GLY A 330 4.14 -12.08 10.14
CA GLY A 330 3.38 -10.93 9.66
C GLY A 330 3.13 -9.83 10.71
N THR A 331 3.78 -9.89 11.87
CA THR A 331 3.87 -8.74 12.76
C THR A 331 4.83 -7.72 12.19
N LYS A 332 4.42 -6.47 12.19
CA LYS A 332 5.16 -5.33 11.68
C LYS A 332 4.92 -4.11 12.55
N GLY A 333 5.90 -3.24 12.62
CA GLY A 333 5.78 -1.98 13.35
C GLY A 333 6.94 -1.05 13.04
N VAL A 334 6.80 0.22 13.41
CA VAL A 334 7.91 1.16 13.35
C VAL A 334 8.55 1.32 14.72
N VAL A 335 9.86 1.51 14.74
CA VAL A 335 10.57 1.92 15.95
C VAL A 335 10.01 3.28 16.40
N SER A 336 9.25 3.29 17.48
CA SER A 336 8.69 4.50 18.08
C SER A 336 9.72 5.16 19.00
N ARG A 337 10.48 4.32 19.72
CA ARG A 337 11.49 4.76 20.70
C ARG A 337 12.64 3.78 20.82
N ILE A 338 13.83 4.31 21.02
CA ILE A 338 15.04 3.58 21.40
C ILE A 338 15.34 3.93 22.85
N LEU A 339 15.39 2.93 23.72
CA LEU A 339 15.71 3.11 25.12
C LEU A 339 17.15 2.64 25.41
N PRO A 340 17.86 3.28 26.37
CA PRO A 340 19.06 2.70 26.92
C PRO A 340 18.78 1.28 27.45
N ASP A 341 19.76 0.37 27.31
CA ASP A 341 19.60 -1.03 27.72
C ASP A 341 19.22 -1.17 29.19
N ASP A 342 19.60 -0.21 30.03
CA ASP A 342 19.28 -0.17 31.46
C ASP A 342 17.85 0.30 31.77
N GLU A 343 17.17 0.94 30.83
CA GLU A 343 15.76 1.32 30.93
C GLU A 343 14.78 0.28 30.32
N MET A 344 15.32 -0.69 29.58
CA MET A 344 14.50 -1.75 29.00
C MET A 344 13.93 -2.69 30.09
N PRO A 345 12.75 -3.30 29.85
CA PRO A 345 12.27 -4.40 30.72
C PRO A 345 13.31 -5.50 30.81
N ARG A 346 13.41 -6.14 32.00
CA ARG A 346 14.44 -7.14 32.24
C ARG A 346 13.85 -8.45 32.76
N LEU A 347 14.50 -9.55 32.41
CA LEU A 347 14.29 -10.85 33.00
C LEU A 347 14.75 -10.87 34.48
N ALA A 348 14.38 -11.90 35.24
CA ALA A 348 14.76 -12.07 36.64
C ALA A 348 16.29 -12.14 36.84
N ASP A 349 17.05 -12.62 35.86
CA ASP A 349 18.52 -12.68 35.88
C ASP A 349 19.19 -11.35 35.50
N GLY A 350 18.41 -10.29 35.21
CA GLY A 350 18.90 -8.97 34.83
C GLY A 350 19.10 -8.76 33.34
N THR A 351 18.88 -9.76 32.48
CA THR A 351 19.01 -9.64 31.01
C THR A 351 17.95 -8.68 30.48
N PRO A 352 18.34 -7.57 29.80
CA PRO A 352 17.39 -6.67 29.17
C PRO A 352 16.75 -7.34 27.96
N VAL A 353 15.48 -7.03 27.66
CA VAL A 353 14.86 -7.42 26.40
C VAL A 353 15.34 -6.52 25.26
N ASP A 354 15.45 -7.07 24.04
CA ASP A 354 15.90 -6.32 22.87
C ASP A 354 14.75 -5.51 22.26
N LEU A 355 13.53 -6.07 22.28
CA LEU A 355 12.37 -5.50 21.63
C LEU A 355 11.11 -5.71 22.47
N VAL A 356 10.26 -4.67 22.56
CA VAL A 356 8.93 -4.74 23.16
C VAL A 356 7.87 -4.46 22.12
N PHE A 357 6.87 -5.33 22.07
CA PHE A 357 5.71 -5.22 21.19
C PHE A 357 4.41 -5.45 21.98
N SER A 358 3.37 -4.65 21.69
CA SER A 358 2.09 -4.75 22.39
C SER A 358 1.40 -6.10 22.16
N PHE A 359 0.87 -6.68 23.22
CA PHE A 359 0.05 -7.89 23.14
C PHE A 359 -1.36 -7.63 22.58
N ILE A 360 -1.81 -6.37 22.58
CA ILE A 360 -3.12 -5.97 22.07
C ILE A 360 -3.16 -6.14 20.56
N GLY A 361 -4.13 -6.85 20.08
CA GLY A 361 -4.25 -7.16 18.66
C GLY A 361 -3.71 -8.51 18.21
N LEU A 362 -2.91 -9.21 19.01
CA LEU A 362 -2.42 -10.55 18.63
C LEU A 362 -3.57 -11.55 18.41
N HIS A 363 -4.57 -11.52 19.30
CA HIS A 363 -5.74 -12.40 19.19
C HIS A 363 -6.61 -12.11 17.94
N THR A 364 -6.73 -10.85 17.54
CA THR A 364 -7.51 -10.46 16.34
C THR A 364 -6.74 -10.70 15.05
N ARG A 365 -5.42 -10.74 15.12
CA ARG A 365 -4.54 -11.04 13.99
C ARG A 365 -4.29 -12.53 13.84
N MET A 366 -4.54 -13.31 14.89
CA MET A 366 -4.40 -14.78 14.89
C MET A 366 -3.03 -15.26 14.37
N ASN A 367 -1.96 -14.57 14.72
CA ASN A 367 -0.59 -14.95 14.35
C ASN A 367 0.18 -15.47 15.58
N PHE A 368 -0.31 -16.60 16.12
CA PHE A 368 0.19 -17.19 17.36
C PHE A 368 1.51 -17.93 17.19
N GLY A 369 1.89 -18.28 15.96
CA GLY A 369 3.16 -18.90 15.64
C GLY A 369 4.36 -18.15 16.22
N GLN A 370 4.31 -16.81 16.25
CA GLN A 370 5.37 -15.99 16.84
C GLN A 370 5.55 -16.21 18.37
N LEU A 371 4.49 -16.54 19.11
CA LEU A 371 4.58 -16.85 20.53
C LEU A 371 5.20 -18.25 20.76
N LYS A 372 4.89 -19.20 19.87
CA LYS A 372 5.52 -20.51 19.84
C LYS A 372 7.01 -20.40 19.48
N GLU A 373 7.32 -19.59 18.45
CA GLU A 373 8.69 -19.27 18.08
C GLU A 373 9.46 -18.65 19.27
N ALA A 374 8.85 -17.69 19.97
CA ALA A 374 9.49 -17.03 21.11
C ALA A 374 9.90 -18.03 22.21
N VAL A 375 8.99 -18.90 22.63
CA VAL A 375 9.28 -19.87 23.70
C VAL A 375 10.25 -20.96 23.27
N LEU A 376 10.15 -21.46 22.05
CA LEU A 376 11.11 -22.43 21.50
C LEU A 376 12.49 -21.79 21.27
N GLY A 377 12.52 -20.51 20.87
CA GLY A 377 13.73 -19.70 20.73
C GLY A 377 14.49 -19.53 22.06
N ARG A 378 13.77 -19.47 23.19
CA ARG A 378 14.42 -19.48 24.53
C ARG A 378 15.15 -20.80 24.78
N VAL A 379 14.54 -21.92 24.39
CA VAL A 379 15.18 -23.26 24.51
C VAL A 379 16.40 -23.34 23.60
N ALA A 380 16.25 -22.93 22.33
CA ALA A 380 17.33 -22.93 21.35
C ALA A 380 18.55 -22.13 21.84
N HIS A 381 18.32 -20.90 22.32
CA HIS A 381 19.36 -20.07 22.91
C HIS A 381 20.06 -20.72 24.09
N ARG A 382 19.28 -21.36 25.01
CA ARG A 382 19.83 -22.01 26.19
C ARG A 382 20.66 -23.24 25.85
N ARG A 383 20.27 -23.98 24.81
CA ARG A 383 21.02 -25.14 24.31
C ARG A 383 22.22 -24.76 23.44
N GLY A 384 22.21 -23.55 22.87
CA GLY A 384 23.21 -23.13 21.89
C GLY A 384 23.09 -23.82 20.53
N GLU A 385 21.89 -24.37 20.22
CA GLU A 385 21.61 -25.08 18.97
C GLU A 385 20.25 -24.69 18.40
N GLY A 386 20.11 -24.68 17.06
CA GLY A 386 18.85 -24.38 16.37
C GLY A 386 17.81 -25.48 16.63
N MET A 387 16.57 -25.09 16.82
CA MET A 387 15.41 -25.98 16.99
C MET A 387 14.56 -25.94 15.73
N VAL A 388 14.06 -27.10 15.28
CA VAL A 388 13.28 -27.20 14.04
C VAL A 388 11.79 -27.28 14.35
N ALA A 389 11.01 -26.41 13.71
CA ALA A 389 9.55 -26.40 13.78
C ALA A 389 8.99 -26.16 12.36
N PRO A 390 8.78 -27.23 11.56
CA PRO A 390 8.25 -27.10 10.21
C PRO A 390 6.88 -26.43 10.17
N ALA A 391 6.52 -25.87 9.02
CA ALA A 391 5.30 -25.10 8.81
C ALA A 391 4.01 -25.81 9.31
N PHE A 392 3.89 -27.14 9.09
CA PHE A 392 2.70 -27.91 9.47
C PHE A 392 3.00 -29.13 10.37
N ASP A 393 4.25 -29.34 10.75
CA ASP A 393 4.69 -30.47 11.57
C ASP A 393 5.59 -30.02 12.74
N GLY A 394 5.34 -28.83 13.28
CA GLY A 394 6.01 -28.34 14.48
C GLY A 394 5.54 -29.06 15.74
N PRO A 395 6.31 -28.98 16.86
CA PRO A 395 5.93 -29.55 18.14
C PRO A 395 4.59 -28.97 18.63
N ASP A 396 3.74 -29.83 19.17
CA ASP A 396 2.48 -29.40 19.81
C ASP A 396 2.71 -28.77 21.19
N ASP A 397 1.65 -28.27 21.82
CA ASP A 397 1.71 -27.58 23.08
C ASP A 397 2.30 -28.38 24.22
N GLU A 398 1.96 -29.68 24.31
CA GLU A 398 2.47 -30.53 25.36
C GLU A 398 3.95 -30.87 25.15
N ALA A 399 4.37 -31.08 23.90
CA ALA A 399 5.79 -31.25 23.56
C ALA A 399 6.61 -29.99 23.86
N LEU A 400 6.05 -28.79 23.57
CA LEU A 400 6.69 -27.53 23.90
C LEU A 400 6.80 -27.31 25.40
N LYS A 401 5.74 -27.56 26.20
CA LYS A 401 5.75 -27.48 27.64
C LYS A 401 6.76 -28.45 28.26
N GLN A 402 6.81 -29.70 27.75
CA GLN A 402 7.80 -30.69 28.16
C GLN A 402 9.23 -30.16 27.88
N THR A 403 9.46 -29.64 26.67
CA THR A 403 10.75 -29.10 26.27
C THR A 403 11.19 -27.94 27.16
N LEU A 404 10.27 -27.03 27.52
CA LEU A 404 10.53 -25.93 28.48
C LEU A 404 10.96 -26.51 29.85
N ARG A 405 10.20 -27.46 30.42
CA ARG A 405 10.51 -28.11 31.69
C ARG A 405 11.90 -28.76 31.69
N GLU A 406 12.25 -29.50 30.65
CA GLU A 406 13.54 -30.18 30.50
C GLU A 406 14.71 -29.21 30.46
N ASN A 407 14.47 -28.00 30.02
CA ASN A 407 15.50 -26.94 29.96
C ASN A 407 15.43 -25.96 31.15
N GLY A 408 14.63 -26.24 32.18
CA GLY A 408 14.53 -25.43 33.38
C GLY A 408 13.94 -24.04 33.11
N LEU A 409 13.04 -23.94 32.13
CA LEU A 409 12.25 -22.76 31.83
C LEU A 409 10.81 -22.92 32.35
N PRO A 410 10.08 -21.83 32.63
CA PRO A 410 8.70 -21.91 33.05
C PRO A 410 7.84 -22.65 32.02
N GLU A 411 7.06 -23.62 32.47
CA GLU A 411 6.17 -24.41 31.62
C GLU A 411 5.12 -23.56 30.89
N THR A 412 4.74 -22.45 31.51
CA THR A 412 3.81 -21.48 30.91
C THR A 412 4.40 -20.69 29.74
N GLY A 413 5.73 -20.70 29.54
CA GLY A 413 6.43 -19.83 28.60
C GLY A 413 6.40 -18.34 28.98
N MET A 414 5.97 -18.01 30.23
CA MET A 414 5.80 -16.63 30.70
C MET A 414 6.69 -16.39 31.94
N GLU A 415 7.25 -15.18 32.01
CA GLU A 415 8.13 -14.76 33.11
C GLU A 415 7.70 -13.39 33.64
N VAL A 416 7.90 -13.14 34.94
CA VAL A 416 7.68 -11.79 35.51
C VAL A 416 8.85 -10.89 35.14
N LEU A 417 8.59 -9.91 34.30
CA LEU A 417 9.57 -8.89 33.91
C LEU A 417 9.70 -7.83 35.02
N ARG A 418 10.85 -7.16 35.03
CA ARG A 418 11.11 -5.96 35.88
C ARG A 418 11.21 -4.73 34.99
N ASP A 419 10.60 -3.62 35.44
CA ASP A 419 10.80 -2.32 34.78
C ASP A 419 12.28 -1.89 34.92
N GLY A 420 12.95 -1.59 33.82
CA GLY A 420 14.35 -1.20 33.82
C GLY A 420 14.61 0.12 34.54
N ARG A 421 13.61 1.01 34.58
CA ARG A 421 13.74 2.37 35.14
C ARG A 421 13.78 2.39 36.68
N ASP A 422 13.04 1.51 37.36
CA ASP A 422 12.94 1.50 38.83
C ASP A 422 13.18 0.11 39.44
N GLY A 423 13.34 -0.92 38.63
CA GLY A 423 13.56 -2.30 39.04
C GLY A 423 12.32 -2.99 39.63
N SER A 424 11.15 -2.35 39.60
CA SER A 424 9.91 -2.92 40.13
C SER A 424 9.45 -4.09 39.25
N PRO A 425 8.92 -5.19 39.84
CA PRO A 425 8.33 -6.24 39.06
C PRO A 425 7.01 -5.77 38.44
N LEU A 426 6.73 -6.18 37.19
CA LEU A 426 5.40 -6.03 36.61
C LEU A 426 4.40 -6.90 37.36
N GLU A 427 3.12 -6.50 37.36
CA GLU A 427 2.08 -7.15 38.17
C GLU A 427 1.79 -8.59 37.74
N ARG A 428 2.01 -8.90 36.48
CA ARG A 428 1.71 -10.22 35.87
C ARG A 428 2.92 -10.75 35.09
N PRO A 429 3.00 -12.08 34.90
CA PRO A 429 4.00 -12.66 34.00
C PRO A 429 3.67 -12.31 32.54
N SER A 430 4.71 -12.10 31.75
CA SER A 430 4.63 -11.75 30.33
C SER A 430 5.28 -12.82 29.46
N THR A 431 4.78 -13.04 28.26
CA THR A 431 5.44 -13.88 27.25
C THR A 431 6.68 -13.17 26.75
N VAL A 432 7.82 -13.86 26.89
CA VAL A 432 9.13 -13.34 26.48
C VAL A 432 9.97 -14.45 25.87
N GLY A 433 10.60 -14.18 24.74
CA GLY A 433 11.45 -15.15 24.06
C GLY A 433 12.08 -14.63 22.79
N TYR A 434 12.90 -15.46 22.15
CA TYR A 434 13.60 -15.07 20.95
C TYR A 434 12.73 -15.28 19.70
N VAL A 435 12.52 -14.18 18.98
CA VAL A 435 11.81 -14.18 17.69
C VAL A 435 12.75 -13.62 16.63
N TYR A 436 12.66 -14.14 15.42
CA TYR A 436 13.49 -13.71 14.30
C TYR A 436 12.88 -12.50 13.59
N TRP A 437 13.56 -11.36 13.68
CA TRP A 437 13.14 -10.07 13.14
C TRP A 437 14.06 -9.59 12.02
N GLY A 438 13.49 -8.91 11.04
CA GLY A 438 14.21 -8.24 9.97
C GLY A 438 13.87 -6.77 9.86
N VAL A 439 14.84 -5.97 9.38
CA VAL A 439 14.65 -4.55 9.05
C VAL A 439 14.26 -4.44 7.60
N THR A 440 13.13 -3.80 7.33
CA THR A 440 12.69 -3.62 5.94
C THR A 440 13.43 -2.45 5.26
N ARG A 441 13.45 -2.45 3.92
CA ARG A 441 14.00 -1.34 3.11
C ARG A 441 13.30 0.00 3.31
N HIS A 442 12.21 0.03 4.08
CA HIS A 442 11.41 1.22 4.34
C HIS A 442 11.99 2.05 5.49
N ARG A 443 13.11 2.73 5.23
CA ARG A 443 13.78 3.62 6.19
C ARG A 443 13.13 5.03 6.17
N PRO A 444 12.98 5.71 7.34
CA PRO A 444 12.33 7.02 7.42
C PRO A 444 13.07 8.08 6.60
N ARG A 445 14.41 8.11 6.64
CA ARG A 445 15.24 9.06 5.87
C ARG A 445 15.08 8.94 4.35
N THR A 446 14.69 7.77 3.84
CA THR A 446 14.44 7.59 2.41
C THR A 446 13.03 8.02 2.00
N LYS A 447 12.14 8.22 2.97
CA LYS A 447 10.73 8.56 2.78
C LYS A 447 10.41 10.01 3.12
N VAL A 448 11.18 10.62 4.02
CA VAL A 448 10.99 12.03 4.37
C VAL A 448 11.37 12.90 3.18
N HIS A 449 10.47 13.77 2.80
CA HIS A 449 10.71 14.81 1.79
C HIS A 449 9.81 16.01 2.05
N ALA A 450 10.27 17.17 1.59
CA ALA A 450 9.54 18.41 1.70
C ALA A 450 9.85 19.30 0.49
N HIS A 451 8.84 20.00 0.02
CA HIS A 451 8.93 21.02 -1.01
C HIS A 451 8.72 22.41 -0.38
N PRO A 452 9.56 23.41 -0.63
CA PRO A 452 10.68 23.48 -1.59
C PRO A 452 11.90 22.65 -1.21
N GLY A 453 12.73 22.33 -2.20
CA GLY A 453 14.00 21.61 -2.01
C GLY A 453 13.93 20.10 -2.28
N GLY A 454 12.74 19.52 -2.30
CA GLY A 454 12.49 18.10 -2.60
C GLY A 454 11.17 17.89 -3.35
N PRO A 455 10.74 16.63 -3.56
CA PRO A 455 9.50 16.31 -4.23
C PRO A 455 8.28 16.86 -3.50
N ALA A 456 7.34 17.45 -4.24
CA ALA A 456 6.05 17.89 -3.71
C ALA A 456 5.04 16.74 -3.64
N ASN A 457 4.18 16.77 -2.63
CA ASN A 457 3.08 15.83 -2.50
C ASN A 457 1.90 16.22 -3.39
N ARG A 458 1.08 15.23 -3.73
CA ARG A 458 -0.08 15.41 -4.58
C ARG A 458 -1.35 15.37 -3.75
N GLN A 459 -2.34 16.17 -4.15
CA GLN A 459 -3.71 16.04 -3.68
C GLN A 459 -4.63 15.65 -4.85
N GLY A 460 -5.51 14.70 -4.58
CA GLY A 460 -6.39 14.14 -5.58
C GLY A 460 -7.85 14.57 -5.43
N GLU A 461 -8.70 13.85 -6.13
CA GLU A 461 -10.14 14.06 -6.13
C GLU A 461 -10.78 13.85 -4.73
N LEU A 462 -10.27 12.90 -3.94
CA LEU A 462 -10.81 12.62 -2.60
C LEU A 462 -10.57 13.78 -1.63
N GLU A 463 -9.37 14.36 -1.65
CA GLU A 463 -9.02 15.54 -0.84
C GLU A 463 -9.87 16.75 -1.24
N TYR A 464 -10.10 16.93 -2.55
CA TYR A 464 -11.01 17.96 -3.05
C TYR A 464 -12.42 17.81 -2.47
N TYR A 465 -13.00 16.62 -2.50
CA TYR A 465 -14.33 16.37 -1.94
C TYR A 465 -14.37 16.57 -0.43
N ALA A 466 -13.36 16.16 0.30
CA ALA A 466 -13.26 16.38 1.74
C ALA A 466 -13.24 17.88 2.09
N LEU A 467 -12.42 18.68 1.40
CA LEU A 467 -12.38 20.15 1.56
C LEU A 467 -13.70 20.81 1.17
N ARG A 468 -14.35 20.34 0.11
CA ARG A 468 -15.65 20.84 -0.34
C ARG A 468 -16.75 20.60 0.68
N ASP A 469 -16.80 19.39 1.26
CA ASP A 469 -17.78 19.03 2.30
C ASP A 469 -17.59 19.86 3.57
N LEU A 470 -16.35 20.29 3.82
CA LEU A 470 -16.01 21.22 4.90
C LEU A 470 -16.35 22.68 4.59
N GLY A 471 -16.61 23.02 3.32
CA GLY A 471 -16.82 24.39 2.87
C GLY A 471 -15.53 25.22 2.73
N ALA A 472 -14.36 24.57 2.65
CA ALA A 472 -13.04 25.18 2.65
C ALA A 472 -12.64 25.71 1.25
N SER A 473 -13.34 26.73 0.77
CA SER A 473 -13.19 27.25 -0.60
C SER A 473 -11.86 27.95 -0.85
N ALA A 474 -11.33 28.68 0.12
CA ALA A 474 -10.02 29.33 0.00
C ALA A 474 -8.89 28.29 -0.07
N LEU A 475 -8.94 27.25 0.75
CA LEU A 475 -8.00 26.13 0.71
C LEU A 475 -8.07 25.34 -0.61
N ILE A 476 -9.26 25.16 -1.17
CA ILE A 476 -9.43 24.55 -2.51
C ILE A 476 -8.75 25.43 -3.56
N GLY A 477 -9.05 26.73 -3.56
CA GLY A 477 -8.47 27.71 -4.49
C GLY A 477 -6.95 27.77 -4.40
N GLU A 478 -6.44 27.74 -3.20
CA GLU A 478 -5.00 27.73 -2.94
C GLU A 478 -4.35 26.40 -3.40
N THR A 479 -4.89 25.26 -2.96
CA THR A 479 -4.28 23.94 -3.20
C THR A 479 -4.27 23.56 -4.68
N PHE A 480 -5.42 23.67 -5.33
CA PHE A 480 -5.59 23.25 -6.73
C PHE A 480 -5.33 24.39 -7.75
N GLY A 481 -5.14 25.59 -7.28
CA GLY A 481 -4.84 26.79 -8.09
C GLY A 481 -3.44 27.32 -7.82
N LEU A 482 -3.30 28.19 -6.81
CA LEU A 482 -2.08 28.93 -6.52
C LEU A 482 -0.84 28.04 -6.30
N ARG A 483 -0.98 26.97 -5.54
CA ARG A 483 0.09 26.08 -5.14
C ARG A 483 0.31 24.90 -6.10
N SER A 484 -0.49 24.77 -7.17
CA SER A 484 -0.31 23.74 -8.19
C SER A 484 0.97 23.98 -9.00
N LEU A 485 1.87 23.00 -9.02
CA LEU A 485 3.16 23.08 -9.71
C LEU A 485 3.08 22.63 -11.19
N ARG A 486 1.90 22.51 -11.75
CA ARG A 486 1.69 22.10 -13.14
C ARG A 486 2.27 23.08 -14.16
N THR A 487 2.29 24.36 -13.81
CA THR A 487 2.72 25.42 -14.73
C THR A 487 4.24 25.52 -14.70
N GLU A 488 4.91 25.31 -15.83
CA GLU A 488 6.33 25.63 -15.97
C GLU A 488 6.57 27.10 -15.60
N GLY A 489 7.59 27.34 -14.74
CA GLY A 489 7.91 28.69 -14.26
C GLY A 489 7.03 29.19 -13.12
N SER A 490 6.29 28.32 -12.43
CA SER A 490 5.61 28.70 -11.18
C SER A 490 6.61 29.33 -10.19
N PRO A 491 6.35 30.53 -9.65
CA PRO A 491 7.24 31.18 -8.67
C PRO A 491 7.37 30.34 -7.37
N LEU A 492 6.47 29.41 -7.14
CA LEU A 492 6.48 28.50 -6.00
C LEU A 492 7.23 27.19 -6.26
N ALA A 493 7.76 26.98 -7.47
CA ALA A 493 8.45 25.74 -7.82
C ALA A 493 9.78 25.56 -7.05
N ASN A 494 10.51 26.66 -6.84
CA ASN A 494 11.76 26.64 -6.07
C ASN A 494 12.05 28.04 -5.49
N PRO A 495 11.24 28.53 -4.54
CA PRO A 495 11.41 29.87 -4.00
C PRO A 495 12.50 29.89 -2.94
N ASP A 496 13.45 30.81 -3.07
CA ASP A 496 14.39 31.13 -1.99
C ASP A 496 13.70 31.92 -0.86
N ARG A 497 12.75 32.78 -1.24
CA ARG A 497 11.94 33.61 -0.35
C ARG A 497 10.60 33.95 -1.01
N ILE A 498 9.56 34.03 -0.20
CA ILE A 498 8.24 34.55 -0.60
C ILE A 498 7.74 35.58 0.42
N ASP A 499 6.98 36.56 -0.06
CA ASP A 499 6.27 37.49 0.83
C ASP A 499 5.02 36.77 1.38
N TYR A 500 5.03 36.46 2.66
CA TYR A 500 3.96 35.72 3.33
C TYR A 500 3.11 36.68 4.21
N PRO A 501 1.77 36.56 4.24
CA PRO A 501 0.94 35.68 3.43
C PRO A 501 0.80 36.11 1.98
N LEU A 502 0.65 35.12 1.06
CA LEU A 502 0.41 35.43 -0.35
C LEU A 502 -1.00 35.96 -0.56
N PRO A 503 -1.18 36.92 -1.51
CA PRO A 503 -2.51 37.39 -1.89
C PRO A 503 -3.28 36.27 -2.60
N GLN A 504 -4.59 36.22 -2.40
CA GLN A 504 -5.47 35.34 -3.18
C GLN A 504 -5.37 35.71 -4.67
N PRO A 505 -5.33 34.70 -5.57
CA PRO A 505 -5.34 34.94 -7.00
C PRO A 505 -6.58 35.72 -7.41
N GLN A 506 -6.38 36.82 -8.18
CA GLN A 506 -7.46 37.62 -8.70
C GLN A 506 -7.44 37.62 -10.23
N GLY A 507 -8.62 37.54 -10.82
CA GLY A 507 -8.81 37.62 -12.27
C GLY A 507 -8.89 36.26 -12.96
N LEU A 508 -9.19 36.34 -14.28
CA LEU A 508 -9.35 35.12 -15.09
C LEU A 508 -8.02 34.41 -15.30
N THR A 509 -8.07 33.07 -15.22
CA THR A 509 -6.87 32.28 -15.48
C THR A 509 -6.46 32.34 -16.97
N PRO A 510 -5.15 32.30 -17.29
CA PRO A 510 -4.70 32.22 -18.68
C PRO A 510 -5.33 31.03 -19.44
N VAL A 511 -5.56 29.92 -18.76
CA VAL A 511 -6.19 28.70 -19.33
C VAL A 511 -7.64 28.96 -19.71
N PHE A 512 -8.39 29.67 -18.89
CA PHE A 512 -9.78 30.06 -19.21
C PHE A 512 -9.85 31.07 -20.34
N THR A 513 -8.95 32.08 -20.35
CA THR A 513 -8.85 33.06 -21.44
C THR A 513 -8.52 32.39 -22.77
N ASP A 514 -7.62 31.42 -22.77
CA ASP A 514 -7.30 30.61 -23.96
C ASP A 514 -8.50 29.76 -24.41
N LEU A 515 -9.25 29.14 -23.46
CA LEU A 515 -10.49 28.44 -23.77
C LEU A 515 -11.55 29.38 -24.39
N GLN A 516 -11.74 30.60 -23.86
CA GLN A 516 -12.68 31.55 -24.42
C GLN A 516 -12.32 31.90 -25.86
N ALA A 517 -11.04 32.12 -26.15
CA ALA A 517 -10.58 32.40 -27.51
C ALA A 517 -10.89 31.24 -28.47
N ARG A 518 -10.62 30.02 -28.05
CA ARG A 518 -10.90 28.80 -28.84
C ARG A 518 -12.39 28.56 -29.06
N LEU A 519 -13.21 28.78 -28.06
CA LEU A 519 -14.65 28.67 -28.16
C LEU A 519 -15.21 29.70 -29.14
N ARG A 520 -14.70 30.93 -29.10
CA ARG A 520 -15.12 32.01 -30.02
C ARG A 520 -14.77 31.65 -31.47
N ASP A 521 -13.58 31.09 -31.70
CA ASP A 521 -13.20 30.64 -33.04
C ASP A 521 -14.07 29.49 -33.58
N LEU A 522 -14.73 28.76 -32.68
CA LEU A 522 -15.67 27.66 -32.97
C LEU A 522 -17.14 28.11 -32.96
N GLY A 523 -17.42 29.43 -32.88
CA GLY A 523 -18.78 29.97 -32.90
C GLY A 523 -19.49 29.97 -31.56
N VAL A 524 -18.77 29.81 -30.44
CA VAL A 524 -19.31 29.85 -29.08
C VAL A 524 -18.72 31.01 -28.31
N ALA A 525 -19.54 31.93 -27.80
CA ALA A 525 -19.15 32.93 -26.81
C ALA A 525 -19.39 32.39 -25.38
N ALA A 526 -18.39 32.59 -24.53
CA ALA A 526 -18.48 32.30 -23.08
C ALA A 526 -18.02 33.56 -22.33
N GLU A 527 -18.96 34.35 -21.82
CA GLU A 527 -18.70 35.67 -21.24
C GLU A 527 -19.12 35.71 -19.77
N LEU A 528 -18.24 36.26 -18.92
CA LEU A 528 -18.56 36.44 -17.51
C LEU A 528 -19.47 37.67 -17.35
N GLN A 529 -20.67 37.45 -16.78
CA GLN A 529 -21.66 38.46 -16.54
C GLN A 529 -22.20 38.33 -15.08
N ASN A 530 -21.93 39.34 -14.25
CA ASN A 530 -22.43 39.36 -12.85
C ASN A 530 -22.16 38.05 -12.09
N ASP A 531 -20.90 37.57 -12.07
CA ASP A 531 -20.43 36.34 -11.44
C ASP A 531 -21.03 35.03 -11.99
N ALA A 532 -21.66 35.07 -13.15
CA ALA A 532 -22.15 33.95 -13.90
C ALA A 532 -21.51 33.90 -15.31
N LEU A 533 -21.36 32.70 -15.86
CA LEU A 533 -20.83 32.54 -17.21
C LEU A 533 -21.99 32.31 -18.19
N ALA A 534 -22.19 33.31 -19.08
CA ALA A 534 -23.21 33.23 -20.13
C ALA A 534 -22.62 32.56 -21.38
N PHE A 535 -23.30 31.58 -21.91
CA PHE A 535 -22.98 30.95 -23.19
C PHE A 535 -23.95 31.41 -24.26
N SER A 536 -23.42 31.83 -25.41
CA SER A 536 -24.22 32.25 -26.55
C SER A 536 -23.52 31.86 -27.87
N GLU A 537 -24.29 31.88 -28.95
CA GLU A 537 -23.71 31.74 -30.30
C GLU A 537 -22.91 33.03 -30.64
N ALA A 538 -21.68 32.86 -31.08
CA ALA A 538 -20.84 33.94 -31.57
C ALA A 538 -20.87 33.97 -33.09
N GLU A 539 -20.88 35.19 -33.67
CA GLU A 539 -20.65 35.32 -35.09
C GLU A 539 -19.27 34.74 -35.44
N CYS A 540 -19.27 33.56 -36.06
CA CYS A 540 -18.09 33.01 -36.67
C CYS A 540 -17.96 33.66 -38.07
N PRO A 541 -16.94 34.49 -38.30
CA PRO A 541 -16.80 35.22 -39.58
C PRO A 541 -16.76 34.30 -40.81
N ASP A 542 -16.45 33.03 -40.63
CA ASP A 542 -16.30 32.03 -41.67
C ASP A 542 -17.37 30.94 -41.60
N GLY A 543 -18.42 31.11 -40.81
CA GLY A 543 -19.57 30.17 -40.71
C GLY A 543 -19.25 28.75 -40.20
N LEU A 544 -18.23 28.63 -39.35
CA LEU A 544 -17.84 27.33 -38.76
C LEU A 544 -18.55 27.17 -37.45
N GLU A 545 -19.50 26.26 -37.41
CA GLU A 545 -20.20 25.86 -36.20
C GLU A 545 -19.60 24.57 -35.64
N LEU A 546 -19.54 24.44 -34.33
CA LEU A 546 -19.22 23.18 -33.63
C LEU A 546 -20.23 22.06 -33.94
N ALA A 547 -21.40 22.41 -34.45
CA ALA A 547 -22.40 21.47 -34.95
C ALA A 547 -22.13 21.13 -36.41
N LEU A 548 -21.84 19.88 -36.71
CA LEU A 548 -21.74 19.35 -38.07
C LEU A 548 -23.12 19.37 -38.77
N PRO A 549 -23.15 19.65 -40.08
CA PRO A 549 -22.11 19.63 -41.07
C PRO A 549 -21.41 20.99 -41.29
N MET A 550 -20.10 20.95 -41.55
CA MET A 550 -19.30 22.14 -41.81
C MET A 550 -19.74 22.84 -43.12
N PRO A 551 -20.00 24.16 -43.10
CA PRO A 551 -20.41 24.90 -44.29
C PRO A 551 -19.27 25.09 -45.31
N HIS A 552 -18.01 25.09 -44.85
CA HIS A 552 -16.82 25.20 -45.69
C HIS A 552 -16.10 23.83 -45.87
N PRO A 553 -15.47 23.62 -47.04
CA PRO A 553 -14.76 22.37 -47.31
C PRO A 553 -13.47 22.20 -46.47
N TRP A 554 -12.93 23.26 -45.87
CA TRP A 554 -11.74 23.24 -45.01
C TRP A 554 -11.87 24.24 -43.87
N LEU A 555 -11.00 24.10 -42.84
CA LEU A 555 -10.94 25.02 -41.69
C LEU A 555 -10.20 26.31 -42.04
N PRO A 556 -10.65 27.46 -41.53
CA PRO A 556 -9.98 28.76 -41.73
C PRO A 556 -8.57 28.76 -41.10
N GLU A 557 -7.65 29.51 -41.76
CA GLU A 557 -6.28 29.64 -41.28
C GLU A 557 -6.19 30.28 -39.87
N ARG A 558 -7.12 31.15 -39.55
CA ARG A 558 -7.21 31.80 -38.23
C ARG A 558 -7.45 30.78 -37.13
N MET A 559 -8.32 29.79 -37.34
CA MET A 559 -8.58 28.73 -36.40
C MET A 559 -7.34 27.88 -36.17
N ILE A 560 -6.61 27.55 -37.24
CA ILE A 560 -5.37 26.79 -37.16
C ILE A 560 -4.29 27.59 -36.40
N ARG A 561 -4.22 28.92 -36.56
CA ARG A 561 -3.25 29.76 -35.85
C ARG A 561 -3.59 29.98 -34.38
N SER A 562 -4.86 30.13 -34.03
CA SER A 562 -5.27 30.34 -32.62
C SER A 562 -4.96 29.16 -31.74
N VAL A 563 -4.98 27.96 -32.32
CA VAL A 563 -4.63 26.69 -31.63
C VAL A 563 -3.12 26.44 -31.65
N GLY A 564 -2.35 27.14 -32.47
CA GLY A 564 -0.91 26.91 -32.74
C GLY A 564 0.05 27.09 -31.56
N ARG A 565 -0.41 27.52 -30.37
CA ARG A 565 0.39 27.53 -29.13
C ARG A 565 0.62 26.13 -28.54
N ARG A 566 -0.03 25.09 -29.10
CA ARG A 566 0.18 23.69 -28.73
C ARG A 566 0.37 22.83 -29.98
N ALA A 567 1.31 23.23 -30.81
CA ALA A 567 1.68 22.51 -32.03
C ALA A 567 2.21 21.07 -31.79
N ASP A 568 2.43 20.71 -30.55
CA ASP A 568 2.83 19.40 -30.05
C ASP A 568 1.66 18.43 -29.84
N TRP A 569 0.41 18.91 -29.85
CA TRP A 569 -0.74 18.02 -29.66
C TRP A 569 -0.96 17.11 -30.87
N PRO A 570 -1.03 15.78 -30.70
CA PRO A 570 -1.25 14.85 -31.79
C PRO A 570 -2.55 15.10 -32.55
N GLU A 571 -3.64 15.43 -31.84
CA GLU A 571 -4.96 15.70 -32.40
C GLU A 571 -4.95 16.97 -33.25
N PHE A 572 -4.22 18.00 -32.83
CA PHE A 572 -4.05 19.21 -33.60
C PHE A 572 -3.25 18.99 -34.88
N ARG A 573 -2.11 18.29 -34.78
CA ARG A 573 -1.30 17.95 -35.98
C ARG A 573 -2.09 17.12 -36.99
N ALA A 574 -2.89 16.15 -36.49
CA ALA A 574 -3.74 15.35 -37.37
C ALA A 574 -4.85 16.18 -38.05
N LEU A 575 -5.41 17.17 -37.33
CA LEU A 575 -6.39 18.11 -37.87
C LEU A 575 -5.77 19.02 -38.92
N GLU A 576 -4.60 19.60 -38.67
CA GLU A 576 -3.85 20.45 -39.59
C GLU A 576 -3.50 19.69 -40.88
N GLN A 577 -2.98 18.47 -40.77
CA GLN A 577 -2.66 17.63 -41.93
C GLN A 577 -3.90 17.29 -42.77
N ALA A 578 -5.02 16.99 -42.13
CA ALA A 578 -6.27 16.71 -42.78
C ALA A 578 -6.80 17.97 -43.51
N ASN A 579 -6.67 19.14 -42.88
CA ASN A 579 -7.05 20.42 -43.47
C ASN A 579 -6.20 20.77 -44.70
N GLU A 580 -4.91 20.60 -44.60
CA GLU A 580 -4.00 20.82 -45.75
C GLU A 580 -4.26 19.81 -46.88
N HIS A 581 -4.60 18.56 -46.54
CA HIS A 581 -4.94 17.56 -47.51
C HIS A 581 -6.20 17.92 -48.30
N ILE A 582 -7.29 18.34 -47.65
CA ILE A 582 -8.51 18.73 -48.35
C ILE A 582 -8.29 19.99 -49.19
N ARG A 583 -7.53 20.97 -48.74
CA ARG A 583 -7.18 22.18 -49.52
C ARG A 583 -6.47 21.80 -50.81
N ARG A 584 -5.50 20.87 -50.76
CA ARG A 584 -4.80 20.37 -51.96
C ARG A 584 -5.73 19.61 -52.92
N VAL A 585 -6.56 18.71 -52.41
CA VAL A 585 -7.51 17.93 -53.21
C VAL A 585 -8.51 18.83 -53.96
N VAL A 586 -9.03 19.85 -53.28
CA VAL A 586 -9.95 20.84 -53.90
C VAL A 586 -9.22 21.71 -54.93
N ALA A 587 -8.02 22.20 -54.63
CA ALA A 587 -7.21 23.00 -55.53
C ALA A 587 -6.81 22.26 -56.82
N GLN A 588 -6.68 20.93 -56.73
CA GLN A 588 -6.37 20.06 -57.88
C GLN A 588 -7.60 19.62 -58.67
N HIS A 589 -8.80 20.12 -58.34
CA HIS A 589 -10.07 19.74 -58.98
C HIS A 589 -10.28 18.22 -59.01
N ALA A 590 -9.92 17.54 -57.93
CA ALA A 590 -10.02 16.09 -57.81
C ALA A 590 -11.47 15.59 -57.91
N PRO A 591 -11.70 14.34 -58.32
CA PRO A 591 -13.02 13.75 -58.39
C PRO A 591 -13.80 13.84 -57.07
N GLU A 592 -15.14 13.96 -57.15
CA GLU A 592 -16.04 14.12 -56.02
C GLU A 592 -15.86 13.04 -54.91
N GLN A 593 -15.53 11.81 -55.36
CA GLN A 593 -15.27 10.71 -54.42
C GLN A 593 -14.05 10.95 -53.53
N LEU A 594 -12.97 11.50 -54.06
CA LEU A 594 -11.74 11.84 -53.31
C LEU A 594 -11.97 13.07 -52.40
N THR A 595 -12.64 14.08 -52.96
CA THR A 595 -13.02 15.27 -52.19
C THR A 595 -13.94 14.91 -51.01
N GLY A 596 -14.94 14.05 -51.23
CA GLY A 596 -15.85 13.57 -50.23
C GLY A 596 -15.16 12.71 -49.15
N ARG A 597 -14.12 11.93 -49.53
CA ARG A 597 -13.29 11.19 -48.56
C ARG A 597 -12.47 12.15 -47.69
N ALA A 598 -11.83 13.15 -48.31
CA ALA A 598 -11.05 14.14 -47.57
C ALA A 598 -11.91 14.95 -46.61
N ARG A 599 -13.14 15.34 -46.99
CA ARG A 599 -14.13 15.99 -46.11
C ARG A 599 -14.48 15.13 -44.91
N ARG A 600 -14.78 13.85 -45.09
CA ARG A 600 -15.07 12.92 -43.98
C ARG A 600 -13.90 12.79 -43.04
N THR A 601 -12.67 12.72 -43.55
CA THR A 601 -11.45 12.65 -42.75
C THR A 601 -11.28 13.92 -41.95
N LEU A 602 -11.45 15.11 -42.52
CA LEU A 602 -11.36 16.37 -41.79
C LEU A 602 -12.44 16.48 -40.73
N ALA A 603 -13.68 16.09 -41.01
CA ALA A 603 -14.76 16.06 -40.01
C ALA A 603 -14.47 15.13 -38.85
N ALA A 604 -13.90 13.94 -39.07
CA ALA A 604 -13.49 13.01 -38.04
C ALA A 604 -12.38 13.60 -37.16
N ARG A 605 -11.36 14.24 -37.77
CA ARG A 605 -10.27 14.90 -37.00
C ARG A 605 -10.75 16.10 -36.22
N LEU A 606 -11.70 16.87 -36.76
CA LEU A 606 -12.34 17.95 -36.00
C LEU A 606 -13.12 17.45 -34.79
N ALA A 607 -13.83 16.35 -34.93
CA ALA A 607 -14.52 15.71 -33.84
C ALA A 607 -13.56 15.19 -32.73
N GLU A 608 -12.42 14.60 -33.12
CA GLU A 608 -11.36 14.20 -32.17
C GLU A 608 -10.76 15.41 -31.44
N TYR A 609 -10.48 16.48 -32.16
CA TYR A 609 -10.02 17.73 -31.58
C TYR A 609 -11.05 18.35 -30.61
N ALA A 610 -12.33 18.35 -30.98
CA ALA A 610 -13.40 18.82 -30.09
C ALA A 610 -13.54 17.96 -28.81
N LYS A 611 -13.20 16.69 -28.87
CA LYS A 611 -13.07 15.83 -27.68
C LYS A 611 -11.90 16.24 -26.80
N ALA A 612 -10.78 16.62 -27.39
CA ALA A 612 -9.57 17.02 -26.68
C ALA A 612 -9.56 18.50 -26.24
N LEU A 613 -10.61 19.29 -26.54
CA LEU A 613 -10.69 20.74 -26.26
C LEU A 613 -10.50 21.07 -24.77
N LEU A 614 -11.00 20.23 -23.90
CA LEU A 614 -10.68 20.21 -22.47
C LEU A 614 -10.16 18.81 -22.14
N PRO A 615 -8.86 18.66 -21.82
CA PRO A 615 -8.34 17.37 -21.40
C PRO A 615 -9.00 16.88 -20.11
N PRO A 616 -9.07 15.57 -19.85
CA PRO A 616 -9.61 15.01 -18.61
C PRO A 616 -8.98 15.59 -17.34
N ASP A 617 -7.74 16.08 -17.46
CA ASP A 617 -6.94 16.67 -16.38
C ASP A 617 -7.18 18.17 -16.18
N ALA A 618 -8.17 18.77 -16.85
CA ALA A 618 -8.51 20.19 -16.69
C ALA A 618 -8.87 20.55 -15.24
N MET A 619 -9.30 19.57 -14.45
CA MET A 619 -9.58 19.70 -13.00
C MET A 619 -8.34 19.77 -12.13
N ARG A 620 -7.15 19.54 -12.65
CA ARG A 620 -5.87 19.57 -11.92
C ARG A 620 -5.78 18.66 -10.68
N PHE A 621 -6.57 17.59 -10.63
CA PHE A 621 -6.42 16.58 -9.59
C PHE A 621 -5.13 15.76 -9.78
N GLY A 622 -4.47 15.44 -8.66
CA GLY A 622 -3.23 14.68 -8.67
C GLY A 622 -1.98 15.46 -9.06
N GLU A 623 -2.07 16.78 -9.17
CA GLU A 623 -0.93 17.64 -9.39
C GLU A 623 -0.07 17.81 -8.12
N PRO A 624 1.25 17.98 -8.26
CA PRO A 624 2.11 18.32 -7.14
C PRO A 624 1.73 19.68 -6.55
N VAL A 625 1.67 19.76 -5.20
CA VAL A 625 1.27 20.96 -4.45
C VAL A 625 2.49 21.54 -3.75
N ALA A 626 2.82 22.80 -4.03
CA ALA A 626 3.92 23.51 -3.40
C ALA A 626 3.74 23.61 -1.88
N PHE A 627 4.83 23.74 -1.14
CA PHE A 627 4.85 23.78 0.33
C PHE A 627 4.12 22.60 0.96
N SER A 628 4.51 21.43 0.53
CA SER A 628 4.03 20.16 1.04
C SER A 628 5.17 19.25 1.43
N ALA A 629 4.95 18.41 2.44
CA ALA A 629 5.94 17.50 2.96
C ALA A 629 5.31 16.14 3.26
N ARG A 630 6.13 15.11 3.43
CA ARG A 630 5.68 13.77 3.80
C ARG A 630 6.74 13.05 4.60
N ALA A 631 6.31 12.33 5.66
CA ALA A 631 7.17 11.42 6.40
C ALA A 631 6.36 10.31 7.07
N VAL A 632 7.07 9.30 7.56
CA VAL A 632 6.54 8.25 8.44
C VAL A 632 6.10 8.87 9.76
N ILE A 633 5.08 8.32 10.39
CA ILE A 633 4.56 8.79 11.67
C ILE A 633 5.03 7.93 12.85
N ALA A 634 5.15 8.57 14.03
CA ALA A 634 5.42 7.91 15.30
C ALA A 634 4.76 8.69 16.45
N PRO A 635 4.45 8.05 17.59
CA PRO A 635 3.79 8.72 18.71
C PRO A 635 4.73 9.66 19.46
N LEU A 636 4.18 10.69 20.15
CA LEU A 636 4.89 11.55 21.08
C LEU A 636 3.96 12.06 22.20
N ASP A 637 4.36 11.86 23.45
CA ASP A 637 3.55 12.19 24.65
C ASP A 637 3.43 13.70 24.94
N SER A 638 4.42 14.50 24.51
CA SER A 638 4.45 15.93 24.80
C SER A 638 3.55 16.79 23.94
N LEU A 639 2.92 16.22 22.90
CA LEU A 639 2.00 16.92 22.02
C LEU A 639 0.57 16.84 22.54
N ASP A 640 -0.15 17.99 22.52
CA ASP A 640 -1.59 17.98 22.69
C ASP A 640 -2.33 17.60 21.40
N VAL A 641 -3.66 17.45 21.47
CA VAL A 641 -4.49 17.04 20.32
C VAL A 641 -4.52 18.05 19.18
N SER A 642 -4.10 19.29 19.41
CA SER A 642 -4.03 20.37 18.42
C SER A 642 -2.65 20.50 17.76
N GLN A 643 -1.66 19.73 18.20
CA GLN A 643 -0.27 19.84 17.77
C GLN A 643 0.21 18.67 16.92
N ILE A 644 1.18 18.95 16.04
CA ILE A 644 1.90 17.96 15.25
C ILE A 644 3.40 18.26 15.29
N GLY A 645 4.22 17.23 15.54
CA GLY A 645 5.67 17.37 15.51
C GLY A 645 6.20 17.20 14.07
N LEU A 646 6.89 18.20 13.54
CA LEU A 646 7.54 18.14 12.24
C LEU A 646 9.05 17.96 12.39
N PRO A 647 9.68 17.03 11.64
CA PRO A 647 11.14 16.93 11.56
C PRO A 647 11.78 18.29 11.25
N GLU A 648 12.92 18.57 11.86
CA GLU A 648 13.61 19.85 11.72
C GLU A 648 13.87 20.24 10.26
N ASP A 649 14.39 19.32 9.43
CA ASP A 649 14.63 19.57 8.00
C ASP A 649 13.33 19.90 7.26
N MET A 650 12.23 19.25 7.63
CA MET A 650 10.90 19.51 7.07
C MET A 650 10.37 20.89 7.49
N ALA A 651 10.55 21.27 8.76
CA ALA A 651 10.17 22.58 9.27
C ALA A 651 10.92 23.70 8.51
N TRP A 652 12.24 23.56 8.35
CA TRP A 652 13.05 24.53 7.58
C TRP A 652 12.66 24.58 6.10
N ALA A 653 12.33 23.44 5.49
CA ALA A 653 11.90 23.42 4.09
C ALA A 653 10.56 24.17 3.89
N LEU A 654 9.59 23.93 4.77
CA LEU A 654 8.26 24.54 4.65
C LEU A 654 8.24 26.02 5.07
N PHE A 655 8.88 26.39 6.16
CA PHE A 655 8.77 27.71 6.78
C PHE A 655 9.95 28.64 6.48
N GLY A 656 11.14 28.07 6.22
CA GLY A 656 12.34 28.85 5.95
C GLY A 656 12.20 29.90 4.84
N PRO A 657 11.56 29.58 3.70
CA PRO A 657 11.31 30.59 2.64
C PRO A 657 10.37 31.74 3.03
N LEU A 658 9.62 31.61 4.14
CA LEU A 658 8.69 32.62 4.64
C LEU A 658 9.35 33.60 5.60
N LEU A 659 10.54 33.25 6.12
CA LEU A 659 11.23 34.03 7.13
C LEU A 659 12.14 35.12 6.51
N PRO A 660 12.14 36.37 7.07
CA PRO A 660 13.10 37.39 6.67
C PRO A 660 14.54 36.98 7.00
N ASP A 661 14.73 36.46 8.22
CA ASP A 661 15.99 35.95 8.74
C ASP A 661 15.85 34.48 9.10
N ARG A 662 16.84 33.66 8.74
CA ARG A 662 16.82 32.23 8.99
C ARG A 662 17.38 31.92 10.38
N ASP A 663 16.65 32.26 11.43
CA ASP A 663 16.98 31.90 12.81
C ASP A 663 15.92 31.00 13.43
N GLU A 664 16.33 30.20 14.42
CA GLU A 664 15.49 29.20 15.04
C GLU A 664 14.32 29.80 15.85
N GLU A 665 14.51 30.95 16.50
CA GLU A 665 13.47 31.60 17.31
C GLU A 665 12.34 32.11 16.42
N SER A 666 12.67 32.74 15.30
CA SER A 666 11.70 33.19 14.31
C SER A 666 10.94 32.05 13.66
N LEU A 667 11.64 30.91 13.42
CA LEU A 667 11.01 29.67 12.91
C LEU A 667 9.98 29.13 13.91
N ASP A 668 10.38 28.95 15.18
CA ASP A 668 9.50 28.37 16.20
C ASP A 668 8.28 29.28 16.49
N LEU A 669 8.46 30.60 16.45
CA LEU A 669 7.35 31.55 16.56
C LEU A 669 6.38 31.47 15.39
N LEU A 670 6.89 31.47 14.15
CA LEU A 670 6.03 31.35 12.96
C LEU A 670 5.29 30.00 12.94
N MET A 671 5.95 28.92 13.32
CA MET A 671 5.32 27.60 13.43
C MET A 671 4.19 27.60 14.47
N ALA A 672 4.41 28.18 15.64
CA ALA A 672 3.40 28.24 16.71
C ALA A 672 2.15 29.02 16.33
N GLU A 673 2.29 30.07 15.50
CA GLU A 673 1.17 30.88 15.00
C GLU A 673 0.51 30.28 13.74
N SER A 674 1.14 29.29 13.11
CA SER A 674 0.69 28.71 11.84
C SER A 674 -0.18 27.47 12.04
N TRP A 675 -0.97 27.17 10.99
CA TRP A 675 -1.63 25.87 10.81
C TRP A 675 -0.97 25.09 9.69
N VAL A 676 -0.83 23.80 9.87
CA VAL A 676 -0.52 22.86 8.78
C VAL A 676 -1.63 21.83 8.67
N ILE A 677 -1.94 21.43 7.44
CA ILE A 677 -2.98 20.44 7.18
C ILE A 677 -2.30 19.09 6.98
N ALA A 678 -2.60 18.14 7.86
CA ALA A 678 -2.14 16.75 7.75
C ALA A 678 -3.19 15.90 7.04
N ASN A 679 -2.74 15.06 6.13
CA ASN A 679 -3.57 14.15 5.36
C ASN A 679 -2.98 12.74 5.33
N ARG A 680 -3.80 11.73 5.67
CA ARG A 680 -3.49 10.32 5.40
C ARG A 680 -4.36 9.81 4.25
N ALA A 681 -3.72 9.44 3.15
CA ALA A 681 -4.43 8.81 2.04
C ALA A 681 -4.73 7.31 2.34
N PRO A 682 -5.92 6.82 1.95
CA PRO A 682 -7.00 7.48 1.20
C PRO A 682 -7.88 8.38 2.08
N SER A 683 -8.26 9.56 1.56
CA SER A 683 -9.09 10.55 2.25
C SER A 683 -10.57 10.19 2.09
N LEU A 684 -11.09 9.36 2.99
CA LEU A 684 -12.45 8.80 2.89
C LEU A 684 -13.53 9.67 3.53
N GLY A 685 -13.15 10.65 4.35
CA GLY A 685 -14.07 11.55 5.05
C GLY A 685 -13.43 12.89 5.42
N ALA A 686 -14.24 13.76 5.99
CA ALA A 686 -13.81 15.12 6.38
C ALA A 686 -12.64 15.09 7.39
N THR A 687 -12.65 14.15 8.35
CA THR A 687 -11.59 14.00 9.37
C THR A 687 -10.27 13.45 8.82
N SER A 688 -10.23 13.00 7.56
CA SER A 688 -8.96 12.62 6.92
C SER A 688 -8.02 13.81 6.64
N LEU A 689 -8.54 15.04 6.78
CA LEU A 689 -7.81 16.30 6.69
C LEU A 689 -7.95 17.02 8.02
N LEU A 690 -6.88 17.07 8.80
CA LEU A 690 -6.83 17.75 10.09
C LEU A 690 -5.80 18.89 10.08
N ALA A 691 -6.17 20.03 10.64
CA ALA A 691 -5.24 21.13 10.87
C ALA A 691 -4.64 21.06 12.27
N PHE A 692 -3.34 21.27 12.34
CA PHE A 692 -2.55 21.26 13.58
C PHE A 692 -1.60 22.45 13.64
N HIS A 693 -1.27 22.86 14.86
CA HIS A 693 -0.12 23.73 15.11
C HIS A 693 1.17 22.91 15.06
N PRO A 694 2.10 23.21 14.14
CA PRO A 694 3.34 22.47 14.05
C PRO A 694 4.32 22.84 15.18
N VAL A 695 5.05 21.82 15.66
CA VAL A 695 6.13 21.93 16.64
C VAL A 695 7.36 21.26 16.03
N ARG A 696 8.53 21.85 16.13
CA ARG A 696 9.79 21.31 15.66
C ARG A 696 10.24 20.12 16.53
N VAL A 697 10.58 19.00 15.91
CA VAL A 697 11.05 17.79 16.60
C VAL A 697 12.30 17.21 15.91
N PRO A 698 13.18 16.56 16.67
CA PRO A 698 14.36 15.90 16.10
C PRO A 698 13.99 14.63 15.33
N GLY A 699 14.87 14.22 14.40
CA GLY A 699 14.74 12.98 13.64
C GLY A 699 14.06 13.15 12.28
N ALA A 700 13.59 12.04 11.68
CA ALA A 700 13.04 11.99 10.33
C ALA A 700 11.56 11.55 10.29
N VAL A 701 10.85 11.64 11.41
CA VAL A 701 9.45 11.20 11.53
C VAL A 701 8.54 12.33 11.98
N ILE A 702 7.33 12.37 11.45
CA ILE A 702 6.27 13.22 11.98
C ILE A 702 5.77 12.61 13.28
N ARG A 703 5.59 13.45 14.30
CA ARG A 703 5.10 13.04 15.61
C ARG A 703 3.65 13.42 15.82
N LEU A 704 2.86 12.47 16.36
CA LEU A 704 1.43 12.65 16.58
C LEU A 704 1.03 12.35 18.02
N ASN A 705 -0.02 13.07 18.48
CA ASN A 705 -0.79 12.66 19.65
C ASN A 705 -1.66 11.44 19.27
N VAL A 706 -1.60 10.38 20.08
CA VAL A 706 -2.28 9.10 19.79
C VAL A 706 -3.80 9.21 19.72
N SER A 707 -4.41 10.19 20.41
CA SER A 707 -5.86 10.41 20.39
C SER A 707 -6.36 10.81 19.00
N THR A 708 -5.49 11.36 18.12
CA THR A 708 -5.86 11.78 16.77
C THR A 708 -5.77 10.66 15.73
N CYS A 709 -5.14 9.52 16.05
CA CYS A 709 -4.92 8.40 15.12
C CYS A 709 -6.23 7.86 14.52
N ARG A 710 -7.28 7.71 15.32
CA ARG A 710 -8.59 7.27 14.83
C ARG A 710 -9.23 8.22 13.84
N LEU A 711 -9.08 9.53 14.03
CA LEU A 711 -9.61 10.53 13.10
C LEU A 711 -8.94 10.43 11.73
N LEU A 712 -7.62 10.23 11.73
CA LEU A 712 -6.80 10.07 10.52
C LEU A 712 -6.85 8.63 9.98
N ASN A 713 -7.47 7.69 10.71
CA ASN A 713 -7.38 6.25 10.43
C ASN A 713 -5.93 5.79 10.26
N ALA A 714 -5.04 6.24 11.16
CA ALA A 714 -3.60 6.04 11.13
C ALA A 714 -3.14 5.05 12.20
N ASP A 715 -2.13 4.25 11.87
CA ASP A 715 -1.41 3.37 12.80
C ASP A 715 0.12 3.54 12.63
N PHE A 716 0.90 2.97 13.55
CA PHE A 716 2.36 3.11 13.55
C PHE A 716 3.07 1.87 12.95
N ASP A 717 2.49 1.31 11.90
CA ASP A 717 3.06 0.17 11.18
C ASP A 717 3.91 0.59 9.95
N GLY A 718 4.16 1.87 9.78
CA GLY A 718 4.88 2.48 8.65
C GLY A 718 4.02 3.43 7.83
N ASP A 719 2.87 3.83 8.35
CA ASP A 719 2.02 4.86 7.79
C ASP A 719 2.77 6.18 7.62
N GLN A 720 2.37 6.94 6.61
CA GLN A 720 2.93 8.25 6.31
C GLN A 720 1.82 9.29 6.27
N LEU A 721 2.11 10.48 6.76
CA LEU A 721 1.28 11.65 6.57
C LEU A 721 1.89 12.60 5.54
N ALA A 722 1.05 13.13 4.68
CA ALA A 722 1.35 14.32 3.89
C ALA A 722 0.95 15.56 4.70
N VAL A 723 1.79 16.57 4.69
CA VAL A 723 1.57 17.85 5.37
C VAL A 723 1.57 18.97 4.33
N PHE A 724 0.61 19.88 4.44
CA PHE A 724 0.43 20.99 3.52
C PHE A 724 0.37 22.30 4.32
N LEU A 725 1.19 23.28 3.96
CA LEU A 725 1.22 24.59 4.60
C LEU A 725 0.34 25.58 3.81
N PRO A 726 -0.75 26.12 4.37
CA PRO A 726 -1.50 27.22 3.76
C PRO A 726 -0.62 28.47 3.60
N LEU A 727 -0.72 29.14 2.45
CA LEU A 727 0.10 30.30 2.13
C LEU A 727 -0.68 31.62 2.07
N THR A 728 -2.02 31.58 2.00
CA THR A 728 -2.89 32.75 1.99
C THR A 728 -3.49 32.99 3.38
N ALA A 729 -3.84 34.21 3.70
CA ALA A 729 -4.48 34.55 4.98
C ALA A 729 -5.83 33.82 5.14
N GLU A 730 -6.61 33.75 4.06
CA GLU A 730 -7.90 33.07 4.03
C GLU A 730 -7.76 31.56 4.17
N GLY A 731 -6.78 30.95 3.49
CA GLY A 731 -6.49 29.53 3.61
C GLY A 731 -6.04 29.14 5.02
N HIS A 732 -5.20 29.99 5.63
CA HIS A 732 -4.75 29.83 7.00
C HIS A 732 -5.93 29.89 8.00
N ARG A 733 -6.82 30.88 7.83
CA ARG A 733 -8.03 31.03 8.66
C ARG A 733 -8.97 29.82 8.50
N GLU A 734 -9.24 29.37 7.25
CA GLU A 734 -10.08 28.19 7.00
C GLU A 734 -9.48 26.92 7.60
N ALA A 735 -8.16 26.75 7.58
CA ALA A 735 -7.50 25.62 8.22
C ALA A 735 -7.84 25.53 9.71
N GLY A 736 -7.74 26.62 10.46
CA GLY A 736 -8.06 26.67 11.89
C GLY A 736 -9.58 26.55 12.15
N GLU A 737 -10.41 27.29 11.42
CA GLU A 737 -11.86 27.37 11.68
C GLU A 737 -12.64 26.13 11.21
N LEU A 738 -12.16 25.41 10.18
CA LEU A 738 -12.89 24.33 9.54
C LEU A 738 -12.24 22.95 9.75
N LEU A 739 -10.90 22.87 9.82
CA LEU A 739 -10.15 21.61 9.79
C LEU A 739 -9.46 21.27 11.13
N SER A 740 -9.45 22.18 12.12
CA SER A 740 -8.90 21.86 13.45
C SER A 740 -9.74 20.77 14.14
N VAL A 741 -9.11 19.99 15.03
CA VAL A 741 -9.80 18.96 15.81
C VAL A 741 -11.03 19.55 16.53
N GLU A 742 -10.89 20.71 17.13
CA GLU A 742 -12.00 21.41 17.76
C GLU A 742 -13.13 21.79 16.80
N ALA A 743 -12.79 22.25 15.58
CA ALA A 743 -13.77 22.59 14.56
C ALA A 743 -14.60 21.37 14.13
N HIS A 744 -13.95 20.23 13.97
CA HIS A 744 -14.63 18.97 13.69
C HIS A 744 -15.59 18.57 14.81
N VAL A 745 -15.16 18.61 16.08
CA VAL A 745 -16.00 18.29 17.24
C VAL A 745 -17.17 19.28 17.41
N ARG A 746 -16.96 20.58 17.10
CA ARG A 746 -18.06 21.59 17.12
C ARG A 746 -19.12 21.30 16.05
N ARG A 747 -18.68 20.79 14.86
CA ARG A 747 -19.58 20.42 13.76
C ARG A 747 -20.35 19.14 14.05
N ASP A 748 -19.67 18.13 14.58
CA ASP A 748 -20.22 16.84 14.94
C ASP A 748 -19.66 16.38 16.29
N ALA A 749 -20.50 16.49 17.31
CA ALA A 749 -20.15 16.10 18.68
C ALA A 749 -19.76 14.62 18.83
N SER A 750 -20.21 13.75 17.92
CA SER A 750 -19.87 12.32 17.96
C SER A 750 -18.38 12.06 17.69
N ILE A 751 -17.67 13.00 17.05
CA ILE A 751 -16.23 12.94 16.79
C ILE A 751 -15.45 12.91 18.11
N LEU A 752 -15.95 13.54 19.19
CA LEU A 752 -15.31 13.47 20.49
C LEU A 752 -15.13 12.02 20.99
N ASN A 753 -16.04 11.10 20.63
CA ASN A 753 -15.94 9.69 21.00
C ASN A 753 -14.73 8.99 20.32
N GLN A 754 -14.30 9.50 19.17
CA GLN A 754 -13.12 8.98 18.46
C GLN A 754 -11.81 9.44 19.10
N LEU A 755 -11.83 10.56 19.84
CA LEU A 755 -10.69 11.07 20.62
C LEU A 755 -10.56 10.40 21.97
N CYS A 756 -11.62 9.77 22.49
CA CYS A 756 -11.58 9.06 23.78
C CYS A 756 -10.50 7.98 23.81
N PRO A 757 -9.98 7.66 25.02
CA PRO A 757 -9.01 6.58 25.20
C PRO A 757 -9.39 5.31 24.46
N ASN A 758 -8.45 4.73 23.74
CA ASN A 758 -8.63 3.51 22.95
C ASN A 758 -7.40 2.61 23.10
N HIS A 759 -7.43 1.43 22.51
CA HIS A 759 -6.32 0.46 22.52
C HIS A 759 -5.73 0.28 23.94
N GLU A 760 -4.43 0.45 24.10
CA GLU A 760 -3.72 0.29 25.36
C GLU A 760 -4.29 1.18 26.48
N ALA A 761 -4.64 2.42 26.14
CA ALA A 761 -5.19 3.37 27.12
C ALA A 761 -6.54 2.89 27.67
N LEU A 762 -7.43 2.45 26.80
CA LEU A 762 -8.74 1.93 27.22
C LEU A 762 -8.59 0.61 27.99
N TRP A 763 -7.69 -0.28 27.54
CA TRP A 763 -7.41 -1.52 28.25
C TRP A 763 -6.95 -1.26 29.70
N GLY A 764 -6.04 -0.30 29.88
CA GLY A 764 -5.55 0.07 31.20
C GLY A 764 -6.63 0.69 32.10
N LEU A 765 -7.53 1.51 31.54
CA LEU A 765 -8.68 2.02 32.29
C LEU A 765 -9.65 0.90 32.70
N ALA A 766 -9.91 -0.03 31.78
CA ALA A 766 -10.73 -1.20 32.09
C ALA A 766 -10.09 -2.07 33.18
N TRP A 767 -8.78 -2.28 33.11
CA TRP A 767 -8.00 -2.99 34.13
C TRP A 767 -8.09 -2.31 35.52
N LEU A 768 -7.85 -1.01 35.60
CA LEU A 768 -8.03 -0.23 36.82
C LEU A 768 -9.47 -0.36 37.35
N GLY A 769 -10.43 -0.33 36.45
CA GLY A 769 -11.85 -0.41 36.77
C GLY A 769 -12.29 -1.73 37.47
N LEU A 770 -11.47 -2.76 37.43
CA LEU A 770 -11.74 -4.05 38.10
C LEU A 770 -11.58 -3.95 39.64
N THR A 771 -10.87 -2.95 40.13
CA THR A 771 -10.67 -2.72 41.54
C THR A 771 -11.34 -1.41 42.00
N PRO A 772 -11.88 -1.35 43.27
CA PRO A 772 -12.45 -0.10 43.77
C PRO A 772 -11.44 1.05 43.83
N GLU A 773 -10.17 0.75 44.10
CA GLU A 773 -9.10 1.74 44.14
C GLU A 773 -8.77 2.31 42.76
N GLY A 774 -8.52 1.44 41.80
CA GLY A 774 -8.24 1.87 40.41
C GLY A 774 -9.41 2.63 39.82
N ARG A 775 -10.66 2.25 40.14
CA ARG A 775 -11.86 2.99 39.71
C ARG A 775 -11.85 4.42 40.29
N ARG A 776 -11.50 4.60 41.58
CA ARG A 776 -11.36 5.93 42.17
C ARG A 776 -10.27 6.75 41.47
N GLN A 777 -9.15 6.14 41.11
CA GLN A 777 -8.08 6.80 40.36
C GLN A 777 -8.55 7.27 38.98
N ALA A 778 -9.34 6.45 38.27
CA ALA A 778 -9.92 6.82 36.99
C ALA A 778 -10.96 7.95 37.13
N ASP A 779 -11.83 7.85 38.12
CA ASP A 779 -12.88 8.85 38.40
C ASP A 779 -12.29 10.21 38.79
N ALA A 780 -11.14 10.23 39.50
CA ALA A 780 -10.41 11.43 39.88
C ALA A 780 -9.85 12.23 38.66
N GLN A 781 -9.84 11.67 37.46
CA GLN A 781 -9.44 12.39 36.24
C GLN A 781 -10.55 13.30 35.71
N PHE A 782 -11.78 13.11 36.15
CA PHE A 782 -12.90 13.96 35.79
C PHE A 782 -13.03 15.16 36.72
N PRO A 783 -13.61 16.28 36.29
CA PRO A 783 -13.84 17.44 37.14
C PRO A 783 -14.86 17.18 38.28
N GLU A 784 -15.68 16.15 38.13
CA GLU A 784 -16.63 15.66 39.12
C GLU A 784 -16.75 14.14 39.00
N SER A 785 -17.28 13.47 39.99
CA SER A 785 -17.49 12.01 39.93
C SER A 785 -18.56 11.65 38.91
N LEU A 786 -18.16 10.96 37.84
CA LEU A 786 -19.02 10.58 36.69
C LEU A 786 -19.03 9.08 36.42
N LEU A 787 -18.03 8.33 36.91
CA LEU A 787 -17.95 6.91 36.65
C LEU A 787 -18.89 6.08 37.53
N PRO A 788 -19.54 5.04 37.01
CA PRO A 788 -20.38 4.16 37.81
C PRO A 788 -19.56 3.40 38.84
N THR A 789 -20.16 3.10 39.96
CA THR A 789 -19.48 2.38 41.07
C THR A 789 -19.28 0.89 40.81
N THR A 790 -19.99 0.33 39.83
CA THR A 790 -19.95 -1.08 39.45
C THR A 790 -19.97 -1.22 37.93
N GLY A 791 -19.70 -2.40 37.39
CA GLY A 791 -19.63 -2.68 35.95
C GLY A 791 -18.24 -2.46 35.38
N LEU A 792 -18.05 -2.76 34.11
CA LEU A 792 -16.78 -2.58 33.39
C LEU A 792 -16.61 -1.11 32.98
N LEU A 793 -15.39 -0.58 33.05
CA LEU A 793 -15.05 0.70 32.42
C LEU A 793 -14.72 0.45 30.94
N ASP A 794 -15.76 0.37 30.13
CA ASP A 794 -15.66 0.13 28.70
C ASP A 794 -15.66 1.44 27.88
N ALA A 795 -15.46 1.32 26.59
CA ALA A 795 -15.45 2.44 25.64
C ALA A 795 -16.72 3.31 25.74
N THR A 796 -17.89 2.68 25.94
CA THR A 796 -19.18 3.37 26.02
C THR A 796 -19.28 4.18 27.30
N THR A 797 -18.92 3.62 28.43
CA THR A 797 -18.93 4.27 29.74
C THR A 797 -18.01 5.49 29.76
N ILE A 798 -16.79 5.35 29.25
CA ILE A 798 -15.82 6.46 29.19
C ILE A 798 -16.34 7.55 28.24
N ALA A 799 -16.82 7.19 27.05
CA ALA A 799 -17.32 8.18 26.10
C ALA A 799 -18.52 8.96 26.63
N GLN A 800 -19.47 8.31 27.32
CA GLN A 800 -20.61 8.98 27.95
C GLN A 800 -20.18 9.96 29.06
N ALA A 801 -19.20 9.56 29.88
CA ALA A 801 -18.67 10.43 30.92
C ALA A 801 -17.97 11.67 30.31
N VAL A 802 -17.16 11.49 29.27
CA VAL A 802 -16.50 12.59 28.56
C VAL A 802 -17.49 13.52 27.86
N GLN A 803 -18.56 12.99 27.25
CA GLN A 803 -19.63 13.82 26.69
C GLN A 803 -20.33 14.66 27.76
N THR A 804 -20.55 14.09 28.94
CA THR A 804 -21.11 14.82 30.08
C THR A 804 -20.19 15.97 30.51
N VAL A 805 -18.86 15.76 30.55
CA VAL A 805 -17.88 16.83 30.81
C VAL A 805 -18.01 17.93 29.75
N ARG A 806 -18.07 17.59 28.47
CA ARG A 806 -18.24 18.57 27.38
C ARG A 806 -19.50 19.42 27.56
N GLU A 807 -20.63 18.78 27.92
CA GLU A 807 -21.90 19.48 28.11
C GLU A 807 -21.90 20.42 29.32
N ARG A 808 -21.24 20.02 30.42
CA ARG A 808 -21.24 20.80 31.67
C ARG A 808 -20.07 21.77 31.78
N HIS A 809 -18.91 21.42 31.30
CA HIS A 809 -17.66 22.15 31.51
C HIS A 809 -17.01 22.65 30.20
N GLY A 810 -17.60 22.33 29.06
CA GLY A 810 -17.11 22.79 27.76
C GLY A 810 -16.09 21.86 27.10
N LEU A 811 -15.82 22.12 25.82
CA LEU A 811 -14.92 21.30 25.00
C LEU A 811 -13.47 21.27 25.50
N PRO A 812 -12.83 22.40 25.90
CA PRO A 812 -11.44 22.37 26.38
C PRO A 812 -11.25 21.41 27.56
N THR A 813 -12.15 21.48 28.55
CA THR A 813 -12.09 20.61 29.74
C THR A 813 -12.29 19.13 29.37
N ALA A 814 -13.13 18.84 28.35
CA ALA A 814 -13.32 17.48 27.86
C ALA A 814 -12.05 16.94 27.19
N LEU A 815 -11.36 17.76 26.37
CA LEU A 815 -10.09 17.37 25.73
C LEU A 815 -8.98 17.11 26.78
N GLU A 816 -8.82 18.01 27.76
CA GLU A 816 -7.89 17.80 28.87
C GLU A 816 -8.20 16.51 29.65
N THR A 817 -9.50 16.21 29.85
CA THR A 817 -9.91 14.98 30.56
C THR A 817 -9.54 13.75 29.74
N ILE A 818 -9.71 13.78 28.42
CA ILE A 818 -9.27 12.71 27.51
C ILE A 818 -7.77 12.48 27.64
N GLU A 819 -6.96 13.52 27.62
CA GLU A 819 -5.51 13.39 27.77
C GLU A 819 -5.09 12.76 29.10
N ARG A 820 -5.69 13.23 30.23
CA ARG A 820 -5.43 12.65 31.53
C ARG A 820 -5.82 11.18 31.64
N LEU A 821 -6.99 10.81 31.11
CA LEU A 821 -7.44 9.42 31.05
C LEU A 821 -6.53 8.55 30.16
N THR A 822 -6.14 9.06 29.00
CA THR A 822 -5.24 8.37 28.08
C THR A 822 -3.90 8.06 28.76
N ARG A 823 -3.30 9.06 29.40
CA ARG A 823 -2.03 8.90 30.13
C ARG A 823 -2.16 7.91 31.29
N LEU A 824 -3.22 8.01 32.10
CA LEU A 824 -3.48 7.06 33.18
C LEU A 824 -3.63 5.63 32.69
N GLY A 825 -4.42 5.44 31.62
CA GLY A 825 -4.65 4.11 31.04
C GLY A 825 -3.38 3.50 30.46
N LEU A 826 -2.58 4.27 29.72
CA LEU A 826 -1.30 3.82 29.17
C LEU A 826 -0.32 3.38 30.28
N GLU A 827 -0.23 4.13 31.37
CA GLU A 827 0.63 3.78 32.50
C GLU A 827 0.14 2.53 33.23
N ALA A 828 -1.18 2.37 33.39
CA ALA A 828 -1.76 1.18 34.02
C ALA A 828 -1.48 -0.08 33.17
N THR A 829 -1.63 0.01 31.86
CA THR A 829 -1.34 -1.11 30.94
C THR A 829 0.13 -1.50 31.02
N ARG A 830 1.04 -0.53 31.04
CA ARG A 830 2.48 -0.77 31.14
C ARG A 830 2.83 -1.51 32.44
N LYS A 831 2.31 -1.07 33.59
CA LYS A 831 2.58 -1.68 34.90
C LYS A 831 1.98 -3.07 35.06
N SER A 832 0.87 -3.33 34.37
CA SER A 832 0.17 -4.62 34.45
C SER A 832 1.03 -5.81 34.05
N GLY A 833 1.95 -5.64 33.08
CA GLY A 833 2.69 -6.76 32.49
C GLY A 833 1.81 -7.75 31.73
N ALA A 834 0.56 -7.37 31.44
CA ALA A 834 -0.38 -8.24 30.73
C ALA A 834 0.15 -8.65 29.37
N SER A 835 -0.07 -9.90 29.02
CA SER A 835 0.44 -10.53 27.79
C SER A 835 -0.51 -11.60 27.29
N LEU A 836 -0.28 -12.11 26.10
CA LEU A 836 -0.97 -13.28 25.59
C LEU A 836 -0.15 -14.56 25.93
N ASN A 837 -0.82 -15.53 26.55
CA ASN A 837 -0.19 -16.80 26.89
C ASN A 837 0.13 -17.59 25.60
N PRO A 838 1.36 -18.14 25.42
CA PRO A 838 1.72 -18.95 24.26
C PRO A 838 0.85 -20.21 24.09
N PHE A 839 0.25 -20.69 25.16
CA PHE A 839 -0.64 -21.86 25.23
C PHE A 839 -2.08 -21.46 25.52
N ALA A 840 -2.49 -20.26 25.11
CA ALA A 840 -3.82 -19.72 25.36
C ALA A 840 -4.92 -20.67 24.83
N GLY A 841 -6.02 -20.79 25.57
CA GLY A 841 -7.17 -21.60 25.23
C GLY A 841 -7.14 -23.02 25.80
N THR A 842 -6.03 -23.50 26.36
CA THR A 842 -5.95 -24.88 26.90
C THR A 842 -6.70 -25.04 28.21
N SER A 843 -6.78 -24.02 29.04
CA SER A 843 -7.47 -24.05 30.34
C SER A 843 -8.87 -23.43 30.31
N THR A 844 -9.25 -22.80 29.22
CA THR A 844 -10.54 -22.13 29.10
C THR A 844 -11.66 -23.14 28.79
N PRO A 845 -12.78 -23.13 29.55
CA PRO A 845 -13.92 -23.97 29.26
C PRO A 845 -14.46 -23.69 27.88
N GLN A 846 -14.66 -24.74 27.07
CA GLN A 846 -15.21 -24.59 25.74
C GLN A 846 -16.74 -24.66 25.77
N PRO A 847 -17.47 -23.72 25.16
CA PRO A 847 -18.88 -23.88 24.93
C PRO A 847 -19.11 -25.10 24.03
N GLN A 848 -20.07 -25.94 24.39
CA GLN A 848 -20.43 -27.11 23.58
C GLN A 848 -21.35 -26.66 22.44
N CYS A 849 -20.85 -26.67 21.23
CA CYS A 849 -21.69 -26.48 20.04
C CYS A 849 -22.03 -27.84 19.43
N PRO A 850 -23.28 -28.31 19.55
CA PRO A 850 -23.67 -29.63 19.07
C PRO A 850 -23.89 -29.68 17.55
N ASP A 851 -24.06 -28.57 16.85
CA ASP A 851 -24.38 -28.55 15.42
C ASP A 851 -23.88 -27.24 14.75
N PRO A 852 -23.24 -27.32 13.57
CA PRO A 852 -22.85 -26.12 12.77
C PRO A 852 -24.00 -25.18 12.46
N LEU A 853 -25.25 -25.64 12.43
CA LEU A 853 -26.45 -24.81 12.22
C LEU A 853 -26.82 -23.93 13.43
N THR A 854 -26.15 -24.10 14.58
CA THR A 854 -26.41 -23.36 15.81
C THR A 854 -25.22 -22.47 16.24
N VAL A 855 -24.40 -22.03 15.29
CA VAL A 855 -23.23 -21.19 15.54
C VAL A 855 -23.59 -19.91 16.30
N SER A 856 -24.73 -19.27 15.97
CA SER A 856 -25.22 -18.08 16.70
C SER A 856 -25.51 -18.39 18.18
N CYS A 857 -26.12 -19.54 18.50
CA CYS A 857 -26.35 -19.96 19.88
C CYS A 857 -25.04 -20.24 20.62
N TRP A 858 -24.04 -20.76 19.95
CA TRP A 858 -22.70 -20.95 20.52
C TRP A 858 -22.02 -19.62 20.86
N PHE A 859 -22.16 -18.60 20.01
CA PHE A 859 -21.63 -17.27 20.27
C PHE A 859 -22.33 -16.60 21.45
N GLU A 860 -23.66 -16.70 21.57
CA GLU A 860 -24.41 -16.20 22.71
C GLU A 860 -23.95 -16.88 24.03
N GLN A 861 -23.78 -18.18 24.03
CA GLN A 861 -23.26 -18.91 25.19
C GLN A 861 -21.82 -18.53 25.53
N ALA A 862 -20.99 -18.28 24.54
CA ALA A 862 -19.61 -17.84 24.73
C ALA A 862 -19.56 -16.41 25.33
N ASP A 863 -20.44 -15.51 24.86
CA ASP A 863 -20.55 -14.16 25.38
C ASP A 863 -21.07 -14.13 26.82
N ASP A 864 -22.11 -14.92 27.12
CA ASP A 864 -22.62 -15.13 28.49
C ASP A 864 -21.55 -15.70 29.45
N LEU A 865 -20.75 -16.67 28.97
CA LEU A 865 -19.65 -17.22 29.75
C LEU A 865 -18.57 -16.17 30.03
N ALA A 866 -18.23 -15.38 29.04
CA ALA A 866 -17.27 -14.30 29.16
C ALA A 866 -17.74 -13.25 30.19
N ASP A 867 -19.02 -12.86 30.18
CA ASP A 867 -19.60 -11.95 31.13
C ASP A 867 -19.60 -12.52 32.57
N GLN A 868 -19.94 -13.78 32.72
CA GLN A 868 -19.86 -14.45 34.03
C GLN A 868 -18.45 -14.49 34.62
N ILE A 869 -17.44 -14.73 33.78
CA ILE A 869 -16.02 -14.73 34.16
C ILE A 869 -15.59 -13.33 34.64
N LEU A 870 -15.92 -12.30 33.87
CA LEU A 870 -15.57 -10.91 34.22
C LEU A 870 -16.29 -10.44 35.50
N CYS A 871 -17.58 -10.82 35.68
CA CYS A 871 -18.35 -10.46 36.86
C CYS A 871 -17.83 -11.16 38.16
N ARG A 872 -17.27 -12.36 38.03
CA ARG A 872 -16.69 -13.07 39.19
C ARG A 872 -15.30 -12.61 39.60
N GLY A 873 -14.66 -11.82 38.75
CA GLY A 873 -13.26 -11.44 38.92
C GLY A 873 -12.24 -12.58 38.69
N ASP A 874 -12.72 -13.69 38.14
CA ASP A 874 -11.92 -14.90 37.96
C ASP A 874 -11.06 -14.88 36.67
N TYR A 875 -11.09 -13.77 35.91
CA TYR A 875 -10.36 -13.69 34.64
C TYR A 875 -8.84 -13.89 34.81
N ASP A 876 -8.27 -13.64 36.00
CA ASP A 876 -6.88 -13.88 36.28
C ASP A 876 -6.49 -15.37 36.32
N SER A 877 -7.46 -16.25 36.57
CA SER A 877 -7.26 -17.69 36.52
C SER A 877 -7.29 -18.28 35.12
N LEU A 878 -7.70 -17.48 34.14
CA LEU A 878 -7.78 -17.91 32.75
C LEU A 878 -6.54 -17.49 31.96
N ASP A 879 -6.10 -18.37 31.10
CA ASP A 879 -5.00 -18.11 30.16
C ASP A 879 -5.34 -17.09 29.06
N ILE A 880 -6.61 -16.71 28.94
CA ILE A 880 -7.12 -15.68 27.97
C ILE A 880 -7.61 -14.41 28.66
N GLY A 881 -7.44 -14.25 29.96
CA GLY A 881 -8.01 -13.13 30.73
C GLY A 881 -7.72 -11.74 30.17
N PRO A 882 -6.47 -11.39 29.84
CA PRO A 882 -6.15 -10.07 29.27
C PRO A 882 -6.84 -9.78 27.93
N GLN A 883 -7.00 -10.80 27.08
CA GLN A 883 -7.68 -10.66 25.77
C GLN A 883 -9.19 -10.57 25.93
N LEU A 884 -9.75 -11.31 26.88
CA LEU A 884 -11.16 -11.21 27.21
C LEU A 884 -11.52 -9.81 27.72
N LEU A 885 -10.68 -9.22 28.56
CA LEU A 885 -10.84 -7.84 29.01
C LEU A 885 -10.77 -6.87 27.82
N ALA A 886 -9.83 -7.07 26.90
CA ALA A 886 -9.69 -6.24 25.70
C ALA A 886 -10.96 -6.26 24.83
N VAL A 887 -11.54 -7.43 24.61
CA VAL A 887 -12.78 -7.57 23.83
C VAL A 887 -13.96 -6.95 24.53
N LYS A 888 -14.18 -7.28 25.81
CA LYS A 888 -15.34 -6.81 26.58
C LYS A 888 -15.31 -5.30 26.88
N ALA A 889 -14.13 -4.72 27.03
CA ALA A 889 -13.98 -3.27 27.18
C ALA A 889 -14.15 -2.50 25.82
N GLY A 890 -14.27 -3.20 24.70
CA GLY A 890 -14.38 -2.56 23.37
C GLY A 890 -13.05 -2.02 22.84
N VAL A 891 -11.94 -2.59 23.31
CA VAL A 891 -10.59 -2.20 22.87
C VAL A 891 -10.33 -2.71 21.45
N ARG A 892 -10.48 -4.02 21.23
CA ARG A 892 -10.25 -4.64 19.92
C ARG A 892 -10.85 -6.05 19.85
N GLY A 893 -11.43 -6.37 18.68
CA GLY A 893 -11.96 -7.71 18.40
C GLY A 893 -13.35 -7.96 18.95
N SER A 894 -13.82 -9.19 18.74
CA SER A 894 -15.08 -9.70 19.29
C SER A 894 -14.84 -10.97 20.11
N VAL A 895 -15.83 -11.37 20.94
CA VAL A 895 -15.76 -12.63 21.72
C VAL A 895 -15.67 -13.83 20.78
N GLU A 896 -16.37 -13.78 19.66
CA GLU A 896 -16.34 -14.82 18.64
C GLU A 896 -14.94 -15.00 18.05
N GLN A 897 -14.27 -13.90 17.68
CA GLN A 897 -12.90 -13.93 17.17
C GLN A 897 -11.93 -14.48 18.20
N LEU A 898 -12.05 -14.05 19.46
CA LEU A 898 -11.22 -14.53 20.55
C LEU A 898 -11.36 -16.04 20.74
N LEU A 899 -12.59 -16.52 20.84
CA LEU A 899 -12.87 -17.94 21.07
C LEU A 899 -12.53 -18.80 19.86
N ALA A 900 -12.87 -18.35 18.65
CA ALA A 900 -12.50 -19.06 17.42
C ALA A 900 -10.98 -19.19 17.26
N GLY A 901 -10.23 -18.13 17.53
CA GLY A 901 -8.78 -18.11 17.38
C GLY A 901 -8.03 -18.89 18.45
N LEU A 902 -8.49 -18.87 19.70
CA LEU A 902 -7.76 -19.42 20.85
C LEU A 902 -8.28 -20.77 21.34
N VAL A 903 -9.58 -20.99 21.33
CA VAL A 903 -10.20 -22.19 21.93
C VAL A 903 -10.43 -23.29 20.90
N GLY A 904 -10.30 -23.00 19.65
CA GLY A 904 -10.22 -24.05 18.65
C GLY A 904 -11.53 -24.51 18.07
N ALA A 905 -12.52 -23.62 17.88
CA ALA A 905 -13.71 -23.91 17.11
C ALA A 905 -13.48 -23.67 15.60
N VAL A 906 -13.87 -24.62 14.77
CA VAL A 906 -13.97 -24.41 13.32
C VAL A 906 -15.33 -23.75 13.07
N ILE A 907 -15.31 -22.50 12.65
CA ILE A 907 -16.52 -21.79 12.23
C ILE A 907 -16.51 -21.70 10.72
N VAL A 908 -17.45 -22.41 10.11
CA VAL A 908 -17.74 -22.26 8.68
C VAL A 908 -18.98 -21.38 8.60
N ASP A 909 -18.78 -20.08 8.36
CA ASP A 909 -19.89 -19.22 8.05
C ASP A 909 -20.13 -19.25 6.54
N SER A 910 -21.31 -19.72 6.16
CA SER A 910 -21.74 -19.81 4.77
C SER A 910 -22.02 -18.45 4.12
N GLU A 911 -22.28 -17.41 4.92
CA GLU A 911 -22.59 -16.07 4.43
C GLU A 911 -21.34 -15.16 4.36
N SER A 912 -20.46 -15.22 5.36
CA SER A 912 -19.22 -14.43 5.38
C SER A 912 -18.03 -15.08 4.69
N ASN A 913 -18.12 -16.35 4.31
CA ASN A 913 -17.03 -17.17 3.78
C ASN A 913 -15.75 -17.17 4.65
N LEU A 914 -15.87 -16.90 5.93
CA LEU A 914 -14.78 -16.95 6.89
C LEU A 914 -14.63 -18.39 7.42
N LEU A 915 -13.56 -19.03 7.09
CA LEU A 915 -13.16 -20.29 7.68
C LEU A 915 -12.14 -20.02 8.76
N TYR A 916 -12.53 -20.17 10.03
CA TYR A 916 -11.60 -20.12 11.16
C TYR A 916 -11.10 -21.53 11.44
N ILE A 917 -9.81 -21.76 11.24
CA ILE A 917 -9.16 -22.99 11.68
C ILE A 917 -8.53 -22.72 13.05
N PRO A 918 -8.80 -23.60 14.01
CA PRO A 918 -8.28 -23.44 15.36
C PRO A 918 -6.76 -23.44 15.38
N HIS A 919 -6.23 -22.62 16.27
CA HIS A 919 -4.85 -22.59 16.66
C HIS A 919 -4.29 -24.01 16.91
N GLY A 920 -3.20 -24.37 16.24
CA GLY A 920 -2.51 -25.65 16.45
C GLY A 920 -3.16 -26.88 15.79
N ARG A 921 -4.26 -26.76 15.06
CA ARG A 921 -4.95 -27.90 14.44
C ARG A 921 -4.68 -28.12 12.95
N LEU A 922 -3.82 -27.32 12.29
CA LEU A 922 -3.42 -27.62 10.90
C LEU A 922 -2.48 -28.82 10.79
N ARG A 923 -1.93 -29.29 11.91
CA ARG A 923 -1.13 -30.52 11.94
C ARG A 923 -1.97 -31.70 11.51
N GLY A 924 -1.53 -32.42 10.48
CA GLY A 924 -2.22 -33.56 9.92
C GLY A 924 -3.38 -33.24 8.99
N TYR A 925 -3.57 -31.99 8.60
CA TYR A 925 -4.50 -31.65 7.53
C TYR A 925 -3.99 -32.14 6.19
N THR A 926 -4.94 -32.52 5.34
CA THR A 926 -4.64 -32.84 3.95
C THR A 926 -4.31 -31.58 3.18
N PRO A 927 -3.59 -31.67 2.05
CA PRO A 927 -3.34 -30.52 1.16
C PRO A 927 -4.62 -29.79 0.74
N ASN A 928 -5.72 -30.50 0.54
CA ASN A 928 -7.01 -29.93 0.18
C ASN A 928 -7.61 -29.08 1.31
N GLU A 929 -7.50 -29.52 2.57
CA GLU A 929 -7.97 -28.76 3.73
C GLU A 929 -7.16 -27.49 3.95
N VAL A 930 -5.83 -27.55 3.76
CA VAL A 930 -4.96 -26.34 3.79
C VAL A 930 -5.38 -25.37 2.70
N PHE A 931 -5.63 -25.85 1.47
CA PHE A 931 -6.07 -25.01 0.36
C PHE A 931 -7.41 -24.33 0.65
N VAL A 932 -8.39 -25.07 1.17
CA VAL A 932 -9.71 -24.51 1.53
C VAL A 932 -9.57 -23.43 2.60
N HIS A 933 -8.74 -23.64 3.61
CA HIS A 933 -8.48 -22.63 4.64
C HIS A 933 -7.90 -21.33 4.04
N THR A 934 -6.86 -21.44 3.22
CA THR A 934 -6.21 -20.30 2.60
C THR A 934 -7.14 -19.54 1.64
N VAL A 935 -7.98 -20.27 0.89
CA VAL A 935 -9.01 -19.65 0.02
C VAL A 935 -9.99 -18.82 0.85
N GLY A 936 -10.44 -19.31 2.00
CA GLY A 936 -11.31 -18.56 2.91
C GLY A 936 -10.67 -17.28 3.41
N ALA A 937 -9.41 -17.34 3.86
CA ALA A 937 -8.66 -16.18 4.31
C ALA A 937 -8.46 -15.13 3.20
N HIS A 938 -8.13 -15.57 1.97
CA HIS A 938 -7.99 -14.66 0.83
C HIS A 938 -9.30 -13.99 0.42
N ARG A 939 -10.43 -14.69 0.54
CA ARG A 939 -11.76 -14.08 0.32
C ARG A 939 -12.03 -12.96 1.32
N GLY A 940 -11.68 -13.16 2.60
CA GLY A 940 -11.79 -12.11 3.62
C GLY A 940 -10.96 -10.87 3.28
N LEU A 941 -9.69 -11.03 2.89
CA LEU A 941 -8.84 -9.93 2.42
C LEU A 941 -9.45 -9.22 1.21
N TRP A 942 -9.98 -9.98 0.24
CA TRP A 942 -10.65 -9.42 -0.92
C TRP A 942 -11.88 -8.60 -0.55
N GLN A 943 -12.70 -9.04 0.40
CA GLN A 943 -13.86 -8.27 0.86
C GLN A 943 -13.44 -6.91 1.43
N VAL A 944 -12.35 -6.84 2.20
CA VAL A 944 -11.80 -5.57 2.70
C VAL A 944 -11.37 -4.67 1.54
N ILE A 945 -10.67 -5.21 0.53
CA ILE A 945 -10.26 -4.44 -0.66
C ILE A 945 -11.49 -3.93 -1.41
N ALA A 946 -12.49 -4.78 -1.63
CA ALA A 946 -13.73 -4.41 -2.31
C ALA A 946 -14.52 -3.34 -1.54
N GLN A 947 -14.56 -3.42 -0.20
CA GLN A 947 -15.19 -2.39 0.64
C GLN A 947 -14.46 -1.04 0.51
N CYS A 948 -13.14 -1.03 0.51
CA CYS A 948 -12.36 0.21 0.29
C CYS A 948 -12.63 0.81 -1.10
N GLU A 949 -12.69 -0.03 -2.14
CA GLU A 949 -13.05 0.42 -3.50
C GLU A 949 -14.49 0.95 -3.57
N GLN A 950 -15.43 0.29 -2.89
CA GLN A 950 -16.83 0.71 -2.82
C GLN A 950 -16.99 2.03 -2.07
N LEU A 951 -16.28 2.24 -0.96
CA LEU A 951 -16.25 3.51 -0.24
C LEU A 951 -15.71 4.64 -1.14
N GLY A 952 -14.65 4.38 -1.89
CA GLY A 952 -14.14 5.32 -2.88
C GLY A 952 -15.14 5.64 -3.99
N GLN A 953 -15.87 4.63 -4.49
CA GLN A 953 -16.95 4.82 -5.48
C GLN A 953 -18.15 5.57 -4.89
N GLN A 954 -18.53 5.29 -3.63
CA GLN A 954 -19.59 6.01 -2.94
C GLN A 954 -19.23 7.47 -2.67
N ALA A 955 -17.97 7.75 -2.31
CA ALA A 955 -17.48 9.11 -2.19
C ALA A 955 -17.63 9.86 -3.53
N ARG A 956 -17.22 9.23 -4.64
CA ARG A 956 -17.41 9.79 -5.99
C ARG A 956 -18.89 9.94 -6.37
N SER A 957 -19.75 8.97 -6.03
CA SER A 957 -21.17 9.00 -6.39
C SER A 957 -21.97 10.00 -5.56
N ARG A 958 -21.61 10.27 -4.30
CA ARG A 958 -22.21 11.34 -3.49
C ARG A 958 -22.01 12.70 -4.13
N HIS A 959 -20.94 12.86 -4.88
CA HIS A 959 -20.55 14.10 -5.55
C HIS A 959 -20.78 14.08 -7.07
N GLN A 960 -21.48 13.05 -7.61
CA GLN A 960 -22.04 13.14 -8.96
C GLN A 960 -23.32 13.97 -8.88
N PRO A 961 -23.31 15.28 -9.14
CA PRO A 961 -24.50 16.07 -9.03
C PRO A 961 -25.41 15.76 -10.20
N GLN A 962 -26.63 15.46 -9.88
CA GLN A 962 -27.73 15.76 -10.79
C GLN A 962 -27.74 17.28 -10.95
N GLY A 963 -27.18 17.80 -12.06
CA GLY A 963 -27.28 19.21 -12.37
C GLY A 963 -25.98 20.01 -12.36
N TYR A 964 -24.86 19.43 -12.80
CA TYR A 964 -23.68 20.26 -13.12
C TYR A 964 -24.05 21.34 -14.14
N HIS A 965 -23.61 22.56 -13.87
CA HIS A 965 -23.70 23.64 -14.83
C HIS A 965 -22.72 23.45 -16.00
N VAL A 966 -22.78 24.31 -16.99
CA VAL A 966 -22.15 24.10 -18.30
C VAL A 966 -20.66 23.78 -18.21
N LEU A 967 -19.90 24.62 -17.49
CA LEU A 967 -18.44 24.46 -17.41
C LEU A 967 -18.06 23.17 -16.70
N ALA A 968 -18.65 22.88 -15.56
CA ALA A 968 -18.38 21.65 -14.82
C ALA A 968 -18.82 20.38 -15.57
N ARG A 969 -19.91 20.45 -16.35
CA ARG A 969 -20.31 19.38 -17.29
C ARG A 969 -19.27 19.18 -18.39
N ALA A 970 -18.76 20.28 -18.98
CA ALA A 970 -17.76 20.23 -20.02
C ALA A 970 -16.44 19.62 -19.52
N MET A 971 -15.98 20.01 -18.34
CA MET A 971 -14.75 19.49 -17.71
C MET A 971 -14.80 17.98 -17.46
N ARG A 972 -15.99 17.44 -17.19
CA ARG A 972 -16.22 15.99 -16.92
C ARG A 972 -16.62 15.19 -18.18
N SER A 973 -16.91 15.89 -19.28
CA SER A 973 -17.37 15.26 -20.51
C SER A 973 -16.23 14.67 -21.32
N ARG A 974 -16.47 13.51 -21.94
CA ARG A 974 -15.58 12.97 -22.99
C ARG A 974 -15.59 13.82 -24.27
N CYS A 975 -16.58 14.71 -24.42
CA CYS A 975 -16.77 15.56 -25.59
C CYS A 975 -17.16 16.98 -25.13
N PRO A 976 -16.23 17.76 -24.53
CA PRO A 976 -16.51 19.10 -23.99
C PRO A 976 -17.09 20.05 -25.04
N GLY A 977 -16.60 20.02 -26.26
CA GLY A 977 -17.09 20.84 -27.36
C GLY A 977 -18.60 20.69 -27.62
N THR A 978 -19.13 19.48 -27.46
CA THR A 978 -20.59 19.23 -27.62
C THR A 978 -21.40 19.88 -26.47
N VAL A 979 -20.84 19.91 -25.26
CA VAL A 979 -21.47 20.56 -24.12
C VAL A 979 -21.55 22.07 -24.36
N PHE A 980 -20.46 22.68 -24.78
CA PHE A 980 -20.41 24.13 -25.06
C PHE A 980 -21.32 24.52 -26.23
N ALA A 981 -21.33 23.76 -27.33
CA ALA A 981 -22.20 24.02 -28.46
C ALA A 981 -23.68 23.96 -28.08
N ARG A 982 -24.08 22.99 -27.28
CA ARG A 982 -25.46 22.87 -26.80
C ARG A 982 -25.85 24.00 -25.85
N ALA A 983 -24.91 24.42 -24.99
CA ALA A 983 -25.13 25.54 -24.08
C ALA A 983 -25.29 26.86 -24.84
N ALA A 984 -24.47 27.09 -25.86
CA ALA A 984 -24.56 28.28 -26.71
C ALA A 984 -25.88 28.32 -27.49
N ALA A 985 -26.29 27.19 -28.12
CA ALA A 985 -27.55 27.11 -28.86
C ALA A 985 -28.82 27.33 -27.99
N ARG A 986 -28.69 27.18 -26.67
CA ARG A 986 -29.78 27.39 -25.69
C ARG A 986 -29.63 28.70 -24.92
N ALA A 987 -28.60 29.47 -25.17
CA ALA A 987 -28.22 30.66 -24.38
C ALA A 987 -28.21 30.33 -22.86
N GLU A 988 -27.59 29.21 -22.49
CA GLU A 988 -27.51 28.74 -21.11
C GLU A 988 -26.63 29.69 -20.25
N LEU A 989 -27.04 29.87 -18.99
CA LEU A 989 -26.29 30.60 -17.99
C LEU A 989 -25.70 29.59 -17.01
N ASP A 990 -24.37 29.68 -16.78
CA ASP A 990 -23.68 28.93 -15.73
C ASP A 990 -23.53 29.86 -14.52
N PRO A 991 -24.24 29.64 -13.42
CA PRO A 991 -24.16 30.51 -12.24
C PRO A 991 -22.84 30.33 -11.46
N LEU A 992 -21.90 29.55 -11.96
CA LEU A 992 -20.58 29.31 -11.35
C LEU A 992 -20.66 28.91 -9.86
N THR A 993 -21.65 28.09 -9.53
CA THR A 993 -21.80 27.57 -8.16
C THR A 993 -20.83 26.44 -7.85
N ASP A 994 -20.29 25.80 -8.88
CA ASP A 994 -19.30 24.72 -8.73
C ASP A 994 -17.92 25.34 -8.45
N VAL A 995 -17.27 24.89 -7.37
CA VAL A 995 -15.97 25.40 -6.94
C VAL A 995 -14.89 25.11 -7.97
N ASP A 996 -14.93 23.96 -8.64
CA ASP A 996 -14.02 23.60 -9.73
C ASP A 996 -14.17 24.52 -10.95
N ALA A 997 -15.42 24.92 -11.29
CA ALA A 997 -15.67 25.92 -12.35
C ALA A 997 -15.10 27.29 -11.98
N LYS A 998 -15.31 27.74 -10.73
CA LYS A 998 -14.72 28.97 -10.20
C LYS A 998 -13.19 28.96 -10.24
N LEU A 999 -12.57 27.87 -9.81
CA LEU A 999 -11.11 27.66 -9.88
C LEU A 999 -10.58 27.75 -11.31
N PHE A 1000 -11.24 27.06 -12.23
CA PHE A 1000 -10.84 27.04 -13.64
C PHE A 1000 -10.87 28.45 -14.26
N ILE A 1001 -11.86 29.27 -13.88
CA ILE A 1001 -12.00 30.65 -14.34
C ILE A 1001 -11.04 31.60 -13.61
N GLY A 1002 -10.70 31.31 -12.34
CA GLY A 1002 -9.89 32.18 -11.48
C GLY A 1002 -10.70 32.98 -10.44
N LEU A 1003 -11.93 32.57 -10.15
CA LEU A 1003 -12.83 33.22 -9.19
C LEU A 1003 -12.91 32.51 -7.83
N ALA A 1004 -12.06 31.55 -7.56
CA ALA A 1004 -12.15 30.71 -6.36
C ALA A 1004 -11.82 31.42 -5.03
N GLY A 1005 -11.56 32.70 -5.04
CA GLY A 1005 -11.31 33.49 -3.83
C GLY A 1005 -12.35 34.60 -3.58
N SER A 1006 -13.44 34.64 -4.36
CA SER A 1006 -14.51 35.61 -4.22
C SER A 1006 -15.75 35.04 -3.57
#